data_eeff949000e6adb2b29a8f97abfb9844
#
_entry.id   eeff949000e6adb2b29a8f97abfb9844
#
_cell.length_a   1.000
_cell.length_b   1.000
_cell.length_c   1.000
_cell.angle_alpha   90.00
_cell.angle_beta   90.00
_cell.angle_gamma   90.00
#
_symmetry.space_group_name_H-M   'P 1'
#
loop_
_entity.id
_entity.type
_entity.pdbx_description
1 polymer ?
#
loop_
_entity_poly.entity_id
_entity_poly.type
_entity_poly.pdbx_seq_one_letter_code
_entity_poly.pdbx_strand_id
1 'polypeptide(L)'
;MPAYGKVKVDTITYDLSGTATDVSVSNIATKASPTFTGTVTIPTPTAGDNSTKAASTAFVVASFATKASPTFTGTINAADLVLSGDLTVNGSTTTIDTTTLQVEDKNIQIGKVSTPSDVTADGGGLTLLGATNKTWNWVNSTDAWTSSEHIHVGDSKELKLGDANDFYIVHDGSNTKLMNSTGYVLFRSGGGTLYLDGSNIQLRSGDGGENYLICNDDGAVEINHNNVKKIETSATGCTVTGTLAATAVTGDGSGLTNLPPAGNTVDLVADGAIAAGKPVIIKSNGKAAQVGETLSVANSPIIDTNGVAQGGTGSGYHDFGPGAHDNMAYDPESDMTLLIWKNTNDNVLYYKMYESTGGGYNEINAARTAFPDYISGTDFACCSLSNKRFAVCCEDNSKMKIQIGQVNSDGTNWTWGSAYYIDGQSGTAGDYREPHMVAIGDDRIAFYARANNSTCKWNTNTPGFLVGDVTSTNVWNYRSWTAIDGSHNCDGQWRDLTYDSTNDIIAFVWRRDSTDTNDYIMGARVSSGTNPTFTLGTPLQHTTGTVKNRVRYNSVKNIFVTAWESSSIFYMKAHTINSTTLAVTAGTAVNWNHGMGFISLNLVTSNEGGAFSVVVGTDNTTRIVSASFAGTNNLTTTLNGSSNNPVCSNYGSVGEACCVYIAHTGRVLSVVRSGSGSAAGMVLGTNKTTQATTNVDYLNCIGFAPSAISDGNTGTINLDGNTVDNQSGLTAATRYYVQSDGSLGTSQFAGAGGANVKSGGMALSATKLLIRASYAE
;
A
#
# COMPACT_ATOMS: atom_id res chain seq x y z
N MET A 1 54.29 80.11 65.58
CA MET A 1 53.22 80.17 64.61
C MET A 1 51.93 79.82 65.35
N PRO A 2 50.93 80.66 65.37
CA PRO A 2 49.67 80.29 66.02
C PRO A 2 48.99 79.10 65.31
N ALA A 3 48.62 78.13 66.10
CA ALA A 3 47.87 77.02 65.61
C ALA A 3 46.49 77.53 65.20
N TYR A 4 46.23 77.53 63.91
CA TYR A 4 44.88 77.79 63.41
C TYR A 4 43.95 76.67 63.91
N GLY A 5 42.91 77.07 64.62
CA GLY A 5 41.93 76.15 65.13
C GLY A 5 41.19 75.46 63.94
N LYS A 6 41.04 74.19 64.03
CA LYS A 6 40.22 73.45 63.05
C LYS A 6 38.77 73.87 63.32
N VAL A 7 38.11 74.42 62.28
CA VAL A 7 36.67 74.63 62.31
C VAL A 7 36.02 73.35 61.94
N LYS A 8 35.19 72.78 62.78
CA LYS A 8 34.36 71.66 62.46
C LYS A 8 33.07 72.16 61.81
N VAL A 9 32.92 71.99 60.57
CA VAL A 9 31.69 72.34 59.80
C VAL A 9 30.98 71.04 59.44
N ASP A 10 29.75 70.92 59.87
CA ASP A 10 28.93 69.70 59.55
C ASP A 10 28.24 69.83 58.22
N THR A 11 28.04 71.07 57.78
CA THR A 11 27.38 71.30 56.44
C THR A 11 27.98 72.58 55.84
N ILE A 12 28.21 72.60 54.55
CA ILE A 12 28.57 73.76 53.76
C ILE A 12 27.39 74.07 52.84
N THR A 13 26.78 75.24 53.02
CA THR A 13 25.71 75.74 52.17
C THR A 13 26.31 76.65 51.14
N TYR A 14 25.98 76.43 49.89
CA TYR A 14 26.35 77.31 48.77
C TYR A 14 25.09 77.67 47.98
N ASP A 15 25.06 78.84 47.48
CA ASP A 15 23.96 79.34 46.65
C ASP A 15 24.43 79.41 45.20
N LEU A 16 23.79 78.66 44.36
CA LEU A 16 23.91 78.77 42.93
C LEU A 16 22.53 79.10 42.34
N SER A 17 22.39 80.35 41.88
CA SER A 17 21.15 80.80 41.27
C SER A 17 19.91 80.91 42.18
N GLY A 18 20.10 81.32 43.45
CA GLY A 18 18.99 81.64 44.33
C GLY A 18 18.36 80.48 45.08
N THR A 19 18.94 79.31 45.00
CA THR A 19 18.51 78.16 45.80
C THR A 19 19.64 77.64 46.64
N ALA A 20 19.58 77.82 47.99
CA ALA A 20 20.57 77.33 48.93
C ALA A 20 20.55 75.79 48.91
N THR A 21 21.70 75.18 48.68
CA THR A 21 21.87 73.74 48.72
C THR A 21 22.87 73.36 49.81
N ASP A 22 22.42 72.62 50.76
CA ASP A 22 23.24 72.09 51.82
C ASP A 22 23.94 70.82 51.48
N VAL A 23 25.26 70.78 51.58
CA VAL A 23 26.04 69.58 51.41
C VAL A 23 26.73 69.21 52.70
N SER A 24 26.45 68.06 53.23
CA SER A 24 27.11 67.53 54.40
C SER A 24 28.62 67.48 54.22
N VAL A 25 29.41 67.98 55.16
CA VAL A 25 30.89 67.93 55.08
C VAL A 25 31.42 66.50 54.97
N SER A 26 30.66 65.52 55.43
CA SER A 26 30.99 64.09 55.28
C SER A 26 30.97 63.62 53.86
N ASN A 27 30.28 64.38 52.99
CA ASN A 27 30.17 64.04 51.56
C ASN A 27 31.21 64.72 50.66
N ILE A 28 32.09 65.56 51.30
CA ILE A 28 33.18 66.24 50.57
C ILE A 28 34.42 65.30 50.52
N ALA A 29 34.98 65.10 49.38
CA ALA A 29 36.13 64.21 49.15
C ALA A 29 37.42 64.91 49.69
N THR A 30 37.68 64.87 51.01
CA THR A 30 38.85 65.44 51.66
C THR A 30 39.84 64.41 52.22
N LYS A 31 39.56 63.07 52.00
CA LYS A 31 40.40 61.97 52.49
C LYS A 31 40.88 61.11 51.32
N ALA A 32 41.95 60.34 51.59
CA ALA A 32 42.56 59.45 50.59
C ALA A 32 41.61 58.35 50.03
N SER A 33 40.49 58.06 50.68
CA SER A 33 39.46 57.14 50.21
C SER A 33 38.09 57.62 50.66
N PRO A 34 37.53 58.67 50.10
CA PRO A 34 36.22 59.21 50.49
C PRO A 34 35.10 58.23 50.07
N THR A 35 34.14 58.05 51.03
CA THR A 35 32.88 57.38 50.71
C THR A 35 31.79 58.41 50.57
N PHE A 36 31.12 58.49 49.45
CA PHE A 36 30.00 59.40 49.25
C PHE A 36 28.68 58.62 49.44
N THR A 37 27.78 59.11 50.23
CA THR A 37 26.46 58.51 50.52
C THR A 37 25.35 59.22 49.75
N GLY A 38 25.56 59.60 48.57
CA GLY A 38 24.61 60.28 47.72
C GLY A 38 25.11 60.41 46.30
N THR A 39 24.32 61.05 45.45
CA THR A 39 24.71 61.28 44.06
C THR A 39 25.78 62.36 43.96
N VAL A 40 26.97 61.99 43.53
CA VAL A 40 28.02 62.93 43.15
C VAL A 40 27.80 63.32 41.70
N THR A 41 27.46 64.57 41.43
CA THR A 41 27.34 65.10 40.09
C THR A 41 28.63 65.77 39.67
N ILE A 42 29.27 65.27 38.68
CA ILE A 42 30.46 65.88 38.07
C ILE A 42 30.11 66.34 36.65
N PRO A 43 30.65 67.47 36.19
CA PRO A 43 30.46 67.87 34.81
C PRO A 43 30.90 66.78 33.86
N THR A 44 30.12 66.52 32.78
CA THR A 44 30.52 65.62 31.77
C THR A 44 31.63 66.25 30.91
N PRO A 45 32.83 65.66 30.89
CA PRO A 45 33.89 66.15 30.01
C PRO A 45 33.48 66.00 28.53
N THR A 46 34.11 66.73 27.66
CA THR A 46 33.92 66.56 26.18
C THR A 46 34.47 65.19 25.77
N ALA A 47 33.78 64.52 24.88
CA ALA A 47 34.27 63.23 24.34
C ALA A 47 35.70 63.39 23.78
N GLY A 48 36.59 62.45 24.21
CA GLY A 48 38.01 62.51 23.86
C GLY A 48 38.89 63.38 24.82
N ASP A 49 38.35 63.94 25.90
CA ASP A 49 39.14 64.66 26.95
C ASP A 49 40.01 63.63 27.70
N ASN A 50 41.32 63.72 27.52
CA ASN A 50 42.30 62.82 28.14
C ASN A 50 43.00 63.49 29.37
N SER A 51 42.38 64.54 29.89
CA SER A 51 42.89 65.23 31.11
C SER A 51 42.68 64.38 32.37
N THR A 52 43.22 64.88 33.51
CA THR A 52 43.09 64.23 34.83
C THR A 52 41.76 64.52 35.52
N LYS A 53 40.76 65.09 34.84
CA LYS A 53 39.43 65.33 35.41
C LYS A 53 38.70 64.02 35.74
N ALA A 54 37.90 64.04 36.81
CA ALA A 54 37.07 62.93 37.13
C ALA A 54 36.01 62.76 36.03
N ALA A 55 35.88 61.53 35.52
CA ALA A 55 34.89 61.18 34.49
C ALA A 55 33.51 61.04 35.14
N SER A 56 32.50 61.75 34.61
CA SER A 56 31.10 61.43 34.90
C SER A 56 30.68 60.09 34.30
N THR A 57 29.66 59.48 34.87
CA THR A 57 29.08 58.28 34.25
C THR A 57 28.60 58.52 32.79
N ALA A 58 28.12 59.77 32.54
CA ALA A 58 27.75 60.17 31.18
C ALA A 58 28.98 60.23 30.25
N PHE A 59 30.14 60.71 30.70
CA PHE A 59 31.39 60.71 29.91
C PHE A 59 31.90 59.28 29.65
N VAL A 60 31.87 58.45 30.69
CA VAL A 60 32.27 57.04 30.55
C VAL A 60 31.33 56.30 29.58
N VAL A 61 30.04 56.54 29.68
CA VAL A 61 29.06 55.95 28.76
C VAL A 61 29.24 56.47 27.34
N ALA A 62 29.55 57.79 27.17
CA ALA A 62 29.73 58.40 25.84
C ALA A 62 31.13 58.09 25.24
N SER A 63 32.18 57.95 26.08
CA SER A 63 33.57 57.85 25.63
C SER A 63 34.15 56.42 25.63
N PHE A 64 33.57 55.54 26.43
CA PHE A 64 34.05 54.16 26.58
C PHE A 64 32.90 53.17 26.52
N ALA A 65 32.97 52.25 25.64
CA ALA A 65 32.02 51.14 25.52
C ALA A 65 32.18 50.09 26.64
N THR A 66 32.36 50.52 27.90
CA THR A 66 32.57 49.61 29.06
C THR A 66 31.28 49.30 29.83
N LYS A 67 30.16 49.87 29.43
CA LYS A 67 28.86 49.63 30.07
C LYS A 67 28.13 48.46 29.41
N ALA A 68 27.26 47.79 30.18
CA ALA A 68 26.54 46.59 29.78
C ALA A 68 25.70 46.69 28.45
N SER A 69 25.52 47.87 27.88
CA SER A 69 24.86 48.09 26.57
C SER A 69 25.33 49.40 25.95
N PRO A 70 26.58 49.51 25.48
CA PRO A 70 27.07 50.76 24.88
C PRO A 70 26.37 51.01 23.54
N THR A 71 26.01 52.27 23.30
CA THR A 71 25.53 52.70 21.97
C THR A 71 26.62 53.55 21.30
N PHE A 72 27.06 53.13 20.14
CA PHE A 72 27.99 53.88 19.29
C PHE A 72 27.21 54.55 18.14
N THR A 73 27.37 55.85 18.00
CA THR A 73 26.78 56.62 16.85
C THR A 73 27.91 56.97 15.89
N GLY A 74 28.06 56.25 14.84
CA GLY A 74 29.12 56.44 13.81
C GLY A 74 30.00 55.23 13.64
N THR A 75 31.15 55.43 12.97
CA THR A 75 32.09 54.36 12.68
C THR A 75 32.90 53.94 13.87
N ILE A 76 32.93 52.64 14.17
CA ILE A 76 33.88 52.08 15.13
C ILE A 76 35.17 51.75 14.36
N ASN A 77 36.27 52.39 14.77
CA ASN A 77 37.60 52.17 14.22
C ASN A 77 38.44 51.43 15.31
N ALA A 78 38.58 50.16 15.19
CA ALA A 78 39.30 49.31 16.11
C ALA A 78 40.29 48.43 15.36
N ALA A 79 41.50 48.23 15.94
CA ALA A 79 42.45 47.28 15.36
C ALA A 79 41.93 45.84 15.43
N ASP A 80 41.27 45.51 16.59
CA ASP A 80 40.63 44.22 16.79
C ASP A 80 39.24 44.45 17.42
N LEU A 81 38.24 43.73 16.97
CA LEU A 81 36.92 43.67 17.59
C LEU A 81 36.63 42.22 18.00
N VAL A 82 36.60 41.93 19.28
CA VAL A 82 36.25 40.65 19.88
C VAL A 82 34.89 40.76 20.56
N LEU A 83 33.93 40.00 20.11
CA LEU A 83 32.61 39.90 20.71
C LEU A 83 32.50 38.55 21.47
N SER A 84 32.13 38.61 22.75
CA SER A 84 31.84 37.42 23.55
C SER A 84 30.40 36.93 23.44
N GLY A 85 29.58 37.62 22.64
CA GLY A 85 28.17 37.31 22.37
C GLY A 85 27.83 37.53 20.91
N ASP A 86 26.56 37.60 20.62
CA ASP A 86 26.05 37.70 19.24
C ASP A 86 26.35 39.05 18.59
N LEU A 87 26.72 39.00 17.30
CA LEU A 87 26.76 40.17 16.42
C LEU A 87 25.46 40.28 15.62
N THR A 88 24.67 41.30 15.86
CA THR A 88 23.49 41.64 15.03
C THR A 88 23.77 42.89 14.21
N VAL A 89 23.71 42.77 12.89
CA VAL A 89 23.86 43.87 11.93
C VAL A 89 22.52 44.14 11.28
N ASN A 90 21.92 45.31 11.53
CA ASN A 90 20.62 45.70 10.97
C ASN A 90 20.75 46.66 9.76
N GLY A 91 21.84 46.56 9.03
CA GLY A 91 22.10 47.40 7.83
C GLY A 91 21.57 46.73 6.54
N SER A 92 21.53 47.49 5.49
CA SER A 92 21.20 46.97 4.16
C SER A 92 22.35 46.18 3.51
N THR A 93 23.57 46.41 3.95
CA THR A 93 24.77 45.69 3.44
C THR A 93 25.79 45.56 4.57
N THR A 94 26.36 44.40 4.73
CA THR A 94 27.54 44.12 5.53
C THR A 94 28.69 43.78 4.63
N THR A 95 29.77 44.56 4.67
CA THR A 95 31.00 44.26 3.92
C THR A 95 32.04 43.70 4.91
N ILE A 96 32.56 42.54 4.58
CA ILE A 96 33.68 41.91 5.28
C ILE A 96 34.84 41.88 4.23
N ASP A 97 35.81 42.78 4.44
CA ASP A 97 36.95 42.94 3.52
C ASP A 97 38.15 42.17 4.12
N THR A 98 38.18 40.90 3.91
CA THR A 98 39.22 39.99 4.37
C THR A 98 39.62 39.03 3.26
N THR A 99 40.84 38.53 3.26
CA THR A 99 41.30 37.50 2.33
C THR A 99 40.60 36.15 2.56
N THR A 100 40.17 35.90 3.79
CA THR A 100 39.46 34.66 4.18
C THR A 100 38.46 34.96 5.28
N LEU A 101 37.23 34.53 5.09
CA LEU A 101 36.21 34.48 6.15
C LEU A 101 36.22 33.06 6.75
N GLN A 102 36.61 32.96 8.05
CA GLN A 102 36.54 31.71 8.79
C GLN A 102 35.25 31.68 9.63
N VAL A 103 34.44 30.67 9.50
CA VAL A 103 33.24 30.42 10.29
C VAL A 103 33.42 29.09 11.00
N GLU A 104 33.44 29.10 12.34
CA GLU A 104 33.59 27.91 13.14
C GLU A 104 32.28 27.11 13.21
N ASP A 105 31.15 27.78 13.11
CA ASP A 105 29.84 27.15 13.12
C ASP A 105 29.60 26.29 11.88
N LYS A 106 28.86 25.20 12.09
CA LYS A 106 28.56 24.22 11.03
C LYS A 106 27.56 24.76 9.99
N ASN A 107 26.76 25.73 10.35
CA ASN A 107 25.66 26.23 9.52
C ASN A 107 25.73 27.74 9.34
N ILE A 108 25.49 28.19 8.11
CA ILE A 108 25.26 29.59 7.76
C ILE A 108 23.79 29.73 7.33
N GLN A 109 22.99 30.48 8.08
CA GLN A 109 21.61 30.79 7.71
C GLN A 109 21.57 32.01 6.81
N ILE A 110 21.08 31.86 5.59
CA ILE A 110 20.90 32.93 4.60
C ILE A 110 19.41 33.19 4.45
N GLY A 111 19.03 34.49 4.31
CA GLY A 111 17.63 34.85 4.04
C GLY A 111 16.71 34.77 5.26
N LYS A 112 17.23 34.96 6.48
CA LYS A 112 16.42 34.97 7.71
C LYS A 112 15.45 36.14 7.72
N VAL A 113 14.16 35.85 7.64
CA VAL A 113 13.04 36.79 7.74
C VAL A 113 12.07 36.38 8.83
N SER A 114 11.15 37.26 9.23
CA SER A 114 10.18 36.97 10.29
C SER A 114 9.19 35.84 9.93
N THR A 115 8.89 35.70 8.65
CA THR A 115 8.02 34.62 8.13
C THR A 115 8.72 33.99 6.94
N PRO A 116 9.58 32.99 7.15
CA PRO A 116 10.26 32.29 6.04
C PRO A 116 9.28 31.56 5.14
N SER A 117 9.53 31.64 3.84
CA SER A 117 8.82 30.89 2.81
C SER A 117 9.74 30.73 1.60
N ASP A 118 9.40 29.80 0.69
CA ASP A 118 10.18 29.59 -0.53
C ASP A 118 10.20 30.83 -1.43
N VAL A 119 9.13 31.62 -1.41
CA VAL A 119 9.06 32.93 -2.10
C VAL A 119 10.02 33.95 -1.50
N THR A 120 10.15 33.99 -0.16
CA THR A 120 11.08 34.92 0.49
C THR A 120 12.53 34.46 0.42
N ALA A 121 12.76 33.20 0.13
CA ALA A 121 14.09 32.62 -0.09
C ALA A 121 14.54 32.75 -1.56
N ASP A 122 13.62 33.06 -2.48
CA ASP A 122 13.90 33.11 -3.92
C ASP A 122 15.06 34.07 -4.24
N GLY A 123 16.03 33.57 -5.02
CA GLY A 123 17.26 34.27 -5.36
C GLY A 123 18.32 34.31 -4.26
N GLY A 124 18.03 33.83 -3.05
CA GLY A 124 18.98 33.75 -1.94
C GLY A 124 20.04 32.65 -2.18
N GLY A 125 21.27 32.94 -1.80
CA GLY A 125 22.38 31.99 -1.97
C GLY A 125 23.76 32.63 -1.98
N LEU A 126 24.68 32.09 -2.75
CA LEU A 126 26.06 32.53 -2.88
C LEU A 126 26.28 33.17 -4.24
N THR A 127 26.92 34.33 -4.28
CA THR A 127 27.33 34.99 -5.49
C THR A 127 28.83 35.24 -5.47
N LEU A 128 29.55 34.69 -6.45
CA LEU A 128 30.95 35.02 -6.73
C LEU A 128 30.98 36.09 -7.79
N LEU A 129 31.50 37.25 -7.42
CA LEU A 129 31.60 38.40 -8.34
C LEU A 129 32.71 38.16 -9.37
N GLY A 130 32.36 38.32 -10.64
CA GLY A 130 33.26 38.23 -11.78
C GLY A 130 32.80 39.15 -12.90
N ALA A 131 33.38 39.06 -14.10
CA ALA A 131 32.89 39.82 -15.25
C ALA A 131 31.40 39.56 -15.52
N THR A 132 30.99 38.33 -15.32
CA THR A 132 29.62 37.87 -15.05
C THR A 132 29.59 37.17 -13.70
N ASN A 133 28.61 37.47 -12.86
CA ASN A 133 28.49 36.83 -11.55
C ASN A 133 28.18 35.35 -11.69
N LYS A 134 28.79 34.55 -10.81
CA LYS A 134 28.56 33.12 -10.68
C LYS A 134 27.72 32.88 -9.43
N THR A 135 26.62 32.17 -9.58
CA THR A 135 25.66 32.02 -8.49
C THR A 135 25.37 30.55 -8.17
N TRP A 136 25.07 30.33 -6.89
CA TRP A 136 24.45 29.12 -6.38
C TRP A 136 23.29 29.54 -5.50
N ASN A 137 22.10 29.60 -6.11
CA ASN A 137 20.94 30.25 -5.48
C ASN A 137 19.74 29.30 -5.43
N TRP A 138 18.91 29.49 -4.42
CA TRP A 138 17.59 28.90 -4.37
C TRP A 138 16.70 29.58 -5.43
N VAL A 139 15.99 28.78 -6.21
CA VAL A 139 15.03 29.25 -7.23
C VAL A 139 13.67 28.64 -6.95
N ASN A 140 12.76 29.45 -6.43
CA ASN A 140 11.44 29.02 -6.01
C ASN A 140 10.60 28.44 -7.16
N SER A 141 10.71 28.99 -8.38
CA SER A 141 9.94 28.50 -9.53
C SER A 141 10.30 27.06 -9.96
N THR A 142 11.47 26.59 -9.60
CA THR A 142 11.96 25.24 -9.90
C THR A 142 12.06 24.35 -8.65
N ASP A 143 11.78 24.93 -7.49
CA ASP A 143 11.92 24.27 -6.18
C ASP A 143 13.31 23.62 -5.99
N ALA A 144 14.36 24.36 -6.35
CA ALA A 144 15.72 23.79 -6.39
C ALA A 144 16.83 24.80 -6.14
N TRP A 145 17.95 24.32 -5.61
CA TRP A 145 19.22 25.03 -5.65
C TRP A 145 19.79 25.00 -7.06
N THR A 146 20.01 26.16 -7.66
CA THR A 146 20.43 26.32 -9.05
C THR A 146 21.80 26.97 -9.13
N SER A 147 22.71 26.36 -9.88
CA SER A 147 24.02 26.92 -10.22
C SER A 147 23.94 27.64 -11.56
N SER A 148 24.54 28.83 -11.67
CA SER A 148 24.74 29.52 -12.96
C SER A 148 25.85 28.90 -13.80
N GLU A 149 26.65 28.04 -13.25
CA GLU A 149 27.79 27.39 -13.89
C GLU A 149 27.70 25.86 -13.76
N HIS A 150 28.53 25.18 -14.52
CA HIS A 150 28.68 23.74 -14.40
C HIS A 150 29.21 23.35 -13.01
N ILE A 151 28.69 22.26 -12.47
CA ILE A 151 29.27 21.65 -11.28
C ILE A 151 30.35 20.67 -11.75
N HIS A 152 31.59 21.01 -11.53
CA HIS A 152 32.74 20.15 -11.87
C HIS A 152 33.08 19.28 -10.68
N VAL A 153 32.90 17.98 -10.86
CA VAL A 153 33.35 16.94 -9.93
C VAL A 153 34.59 16.30 -10.55
N GLY A 154 35.76 16.46 -9.91
CA GLY A 154 36.99 15.94 -10.42
C GLY A 154 37.03 14.41 -10.49
N ASP A 155 38.05 13.87 -11.19
CA ASP A 155 38.26 12.44 -11.36
C ASP A 155 38.31 11.72 -10.00
N SER A 156 37.71 10.55 -9.94
CA SER A 156 37.62 9.73 -8.74
C SER A 156 36.87 10.40 -7.56
N LYS A 157 36.14 11.49 -7.83
CA LYS A 157 35.15 12.07 -6.91
C LYS A 157 33.76 11.73 -7.38
N GLU A 158 32.84 11.57 -6.46
CA GLU A 158 31.51 11.04 -6.72
C GLU A 158 30.45 12.10 -6.45
N LEU A 159 29.46 12.21 -7.35
CA LEU A 159 28.18 12.83 -7.04
C LEU A 159 27.29 11.73 -6.45
N LYS A 160 26.96 11.85 -5.16
CA LYS A 160 26.22 10.85 -4.41
C LYS A 160 24.79 11.27 -4.17
N LEU A 161 23.85 10.34 -4.25
CA LEU A 161 22.44 10.49 -3.95
C LEU A 161 22.00 9.35 -3.01
N GLY A 162 21.12 9.67 -2.08
CA GLY A 162 20.63 8.74 -1.04
C GLY A 162 21.48 8.77 0.23
N ASP A 163 20.87 8.43 1.36
CA ASP A 163 21.47 8.52 2.69
C ASP A 163 22.65 7.53 2.88
N ALA A 164 22.57 6.38 2.22
CA ALA A 164 23.59 5.34 2.24
C ALA A 164 24.53 5.39 1.01
N ASN A 165 24.51 6.48 0.24
CA ASN A 165 25.21 6.63 -1.03
C ASN A 165 24.80 5.55 -2.06
N ASP A 166 23.52 5.27 -2.13
CA ASP A 166 22.96 4.17 -2.91
C ASP A 166 23.13 4.35 -4.41
N PHE A 167 23.10 5.60 -4.87
CA PHE A 167 23.37 5.95 -6.26
C PHE A 167 24.47 7.00 -6.35
N TYR A 168 25.46 6.78 -7.23
CA TYR A 168 26.49 7.78 -7.49
C TYR A 168 26.95 7.77 -8.95
N ILE A 169 27.47 8.94 -9.37
CA ILE A 169 28.11 9.15 -10.68
C ILE A 169 29.57 9.50 -10.43
N VAL A 170 30.47 8.84 -11.14
CA VAL A 170 31.92 9.06 -11.04
C VAL A 170 32.58 8.95 -12.41
N HIS A 171 33.58 9.79 -12.66
CA HIS A 171 34.58 9.57 -13.71
C HIS A 171 35.91 9.13 -13.06
N ASP A 172 36.41 7.98 -13.45
CA ASP A 172 37.61 7.40 -12.80
C ASP A 172 38.94 7.78 -13.50
N GLY A 173 38.91 8.79 -14.38
CA GLY A 173 40.01 9.17 -15.24
C GLY A 173 39.98 8.50 -16.62
N SER A 174 39.12 7.51 -16.80
CA SER A 174 38.94 6.79 -18.08
C SER A 174 37.47 6.54 -18.41
N ASN A 175 36.66 6.21 -17.42
CA ASN A 175 35.26 5.82 -17.63
C ASN A 175 34.32 6.60 -16.74
N THR A 176 33.17 6.97 -17.30
CA THR A 176 32.04 7.46 -16.51
C THR A 176 31.16 6.28 -16.08
N LYS A 177 30.89 6.20 -14.79
CA LYS A 177 30.07 5.15 -14.18
C LYS A 177 28.89 5.74 -13.44
N LEU A 178 27.69 5.20 -13.69
CA LEU A 178 26.50 5.40 -12.90
C LEU A 178 26.29 4.13 -12.09
N MET A 179 26.46 4.20 -10.79
CA MET A 179 26.39 3.04 -9.90
C MET A 179 25.22 3.14 -8.98
N ASN A 180 24.47 2.05 -8.88
CA ASN A 180 23.35 1.89 -7.94
C ASN A 180 23.57 0.61 -7.13
N SER A 181 23.59 0.71 -5.81
CA SER A 181 23.84 -0.42 -4.91
C SER A 181 22.55 -1.05 -4.37
N THR A 182 21.42 -0.34 -4.47
CA THR A 182 20.13 -0.80 -3.93
C THR A 182 19.01 -0.52 -4.92
N GLY A 183 18.07 -1.44 -5.04
CA GLY A 183 16.92 -1.28 -5.92
C GLY A 183 17.27 -1.24 -7.42
N TYR A 184 16.60 -0.43 -8.19
CA TYR A 184 16.78 -0.33 -9.65
C TYR A 184 17.04 1.11 -10.10
N VAL A 185 17.66 1.27 -11.27
CA VAL A 185 17.79 2.55 -11.96
C VAL A 185 16.76 2.60 -13.07
N LEU A 186 15.90 3.61 -13.06
CA LEU A 186 14.87 3.82 -14.07
C LEU A 186 15.26 4.96 -15.01
N PHE A 187 15.54 4.65 -16.27
CA PHE A 187 15.66 5.64 -17.33
C PHE A 187 14.32 5.74 -18.06
N ARG A 188 13.61 6.84 -17.91
CA ARG A 188 12.31 7.06 -18.53
C ARG A 188 12.28 8.38 -19.30
N SER A 189 11.86 8.32 -20.56
CA SER A 189 11.48 9.49 -21.34
C SER A 189 9.94 9.64 -21.30
N GLY A 190 9.45 10.75 -20.77
CA GLY A 190 8.02 10.99 -20.57
C GLY A 190 7.23 11.33 -21.82
N GLY A 191 7.87 11.61 -22.95
CA GLY A 191 7.20 12.01 -24.19
C GLY A 191 8.12 12.07 -25.41
N GLY A 192 9.32 11.53 -25.29
CA GLY A 192 10.33 11.52 -26.37
C GLY A 192 11.07 10.19 -26.43
N THR A 193 12.14 10.17 -27.20
CA THR A 193 13.00 9.00 -27.39
C THR A 193 14.14 9.01 -26.38
N LEU A 194 14.49 7.87 -25.84
CA LEU A 194 15.74 7.64 -25.12
C LEU A 194 16.79 7.18 -26.14
N TYR A 195 17.83 7.98 -26.33
CA TYR A 195 19.00 7.61 -27.14
C TYR A 195 20.09 7.03 -26.26
N LEU A 196 20.66 5.91 -26.68
CA LEU A 196 21.88 5.35 -26.16
C LEU A 196 22.84 5.18 -27.33
N ASP A 197 23.79 6.12 -27.49
CA ASP A 197 24.69 6.18 -28.61
C ASP A 197 26.08 5.66 -28.21
N GLY A 198 26.63 4.81 -29.03
CA GLY A 198 27.98 4.25 -28.84
C GLY A 198 28.34 3.27 -29.93
N SER A 199 29.61 3.13 -30.24
CA SER A 199 30.09 2.15 -31.21
C SER A 199 29.88 0.70 -30.76
N ASN A 200 29.69 0.49 -29.47
CA ASN A 200 29.32 -0.79 -28.89
C ASN A 200 28.46 -0.56 -27.63
N ILE A 201 27.21 -0.98 -27.68
CA ILE A 201 26.28 -0.89 -26.55
C ILE A 201 26.06 -2.30 -26.02
N GLN A 202 26.29 -2.50 -24.71
CA GLN A 202 26.16 -3.80 -24.06
C GLN A 202 25.25 -3.73 -22.83
N LEU A 203 24.33 -4.71 -22.70
CA LEU A 203 23.65 -5.04 -21.47
C LEU A 203 24.25 -6.32 -20.92
N ARG A 204 24.75 -6.28 -19.70
CA ARG A 204 25.47 -7.39 -19.06
C ARG A 204 24.94 -7.70 -17.66
N SER A 205 25.33 -8.85 -17.12
CA SER A 205 25.15 -9.17 -15.70
C SER A 205 25.87 -8.16 -14.82
N GLY A 206 25.42 -8.04 -13.57
CA GLY A 206 25.98 -7.09 -12.60
C GLY A 206 27.47 -7.30 -12.28
N ASP A 207 27.97 -8.51 -12.45
CA ASP A 207 29.39 -8.87 -12.32
C ASP A 207 30.17 -8.69 -13.64
N GLY A 208 29.48 -8.35 -14.73
CA GLY A 208 30.06 -8.23 -16.06
C GLY A 208 30.40 -9.57 -16.72
N GLY A 209 30.07 -10.70 -16.10
CA GLY A 209 30.43 -12.05 -16.59
C GLY A 209 29.59 -12.53 -17.77
N GLU A 210 28.37 -12.03 -17.91
CA GLU A 210 27.46 -12.44 -18.98
C GLU A 210 26.94 -11.25 -19.79
N ASN A 211 26.94 -11.39 -21.11
CA ASN A 211 26.30 -10.45 -22.03
C ASN A 211 24.87 -10.92 -22.32
N TYR A 212 23.88 -10.04 -22.21
CA TYR A 212 22.50 -10.26 -22.60
C TYR A 212 22.21 -9.70 -23.98
N LEU A 213 22.66 -8.48 -24.25
CA LEU A 213 22.55 -7.77 -25.53
C LEU A 213 23.87 -7.11 -25.88
N ILE A 214 24.26 -7.23 -27.16
CA ILE A 214 25.39 -6.51 -27.74
C ILE A 214 24.91 -5.85 -29.04
N CYS A 215 25.06 -4.53 -29.14
CA CYS A 215 24.82 -3.79 -30.37
C CYS A 215 26.17 -3.26 -30.88
N ASN A 216 26.60 -3.68 -32.04
CA ASN A 216 27.85 -3.24 -32.67
C ASN A 216 27.53 -2.21 -33.77
N ASP A 217 28.30 -1.13 -33.84
CA ASP A 217 28.28 -0.20 -34.95
C ASP A 217 28.69 -0.93 -36.23
N ASP A 218 27.94 -0.72 -37.33
CA ASP A 218 28.11 -1.40 -38.61
C ASP A 218 28.09 -2.96 -38.50
N GLY A 219 27.61 -3.51 -37.37
CA GLY A 219 27.61 -4.93 -37.07
C GLY A 219 26.27 -5.50 -36.65
N ALA A 220 26.29 -6.69 -36.11
CA ALA A 220 25.10 -7.38 -35.63
C ALA A 220 24.61 -6.86 -34.27
N VAL A 221 23.30 -6.88 -34.06
CA VAL A 221 22.69 -6.90 -32.74
C VAL A 221 22.58 -8.35 -32.30
N GLU A 222 23.17 -8.67 -31.15
CA GLU A 222 23.21 -10.01 -30.59
C GLU A 222 22.42 -10.11 -29.30
N ILE A 223 21.56 -11.12 -29.18
CA ILE A 223 20.86 -11.48 -27.93
C ILE A 223 21.41 -12.81 -27.45
N ASN A 224 21.88 -12.86 -26.21
CA ASN A 224 22.57 -14.00 -25.64
C ASN A 224 21.79 -14.60 -24.46
N HIS A 225 22.02 -15.87 -24.20
CA HIS A 225 21.63 -16.60 -22.99
C HIS A 225 22.85 -17.39 -22.50
N ASN A 226 23.30 -17.12 -21.29
CA ASN A 226 24.53 -17.67 -20.69
C ASN A 226 25.75 -17.52 -21.63
N ASN A 227 25.97 -16.30 -22.12
CA ASN A 227 27.03 -15.96 -23.11
C ASN A 227 26.95 -16.74 -24.45
N VAL A 228 25.88 -17.46 -24.68
CA VAL A 228 25.64 -18.15 -25.96
C VAL A 228 24.67 -17.34 -26.80
N LYS A 229 25.10 -16.90 -27.97
CA LYS A 229 24.28 -16.18 -28.94
C LYS A 229 23.06 -17.02 -29.33
N LYS A 230 21.85 -16.42 -29.18
CA LYS A 230 20.56 -17.04 -29.54
C LYS A 230 19.91 -16.34 -30.69
N ILE A 231 20.04 -15.02 -30.81
CA ILE A 231 19.57 -14.22 -31.94
C ILE A 231 20.67 -13.28 -32.38
N GLU A 232 20.84 -13.13 -33.68
CA GLU A 232 21.75 -12.16 -34.27
C GLU A 232 21.16 -11.57 -35.55
N THR A 233 21.29 -10.25 -35.74
CA THR A 233 20.92 -9.61 -36.97
C THR A 233 22.02 -9.75 -38.04
N SER A 234 21.61 -9.81 -39.29
CA SER A 234 22.52 -9.85 -40.47
C SER A 234 22.04 -8.86 -41.53
N ALA A 235 22.84 -8.64 -42.57
CA ALA A 235 22.47 -7.77 -43.66
C ALA A 235 21.17 -8.21 -44.38
N THR A 236 20.79 -9.46 -44.26
CA THR A 236 19.62 -10.03 -44.96
C THR A 236 18.49 -10.49 -44.04
N GLY A 237 18.63 -10.29 -42.70
CA GLY A 237 17.60 -10.71 -41.74
C GLY A 237 18.15 -10.98 -40.35
N CYS A 238 17.66 -12.01 -39.70
CA CYS A 238 18.18 -12.46 -38.40
C CYS A 238 18.37 -13.99 -38.37
N THR A 239 19.36 -14.40 -37.59
CA THR A 239 19.61 -15.84 -37.31
C THR A 239 19.13 -16.15 -35.90
N VAL A 240 18.33 -17.19 -35.72
CA VAL A 240 17.94 -17.74 -34.42
C VAL A 240 18.68 -19.07 -34.22
N THR A 241 19.52 -19.15 -33.17
CA THR A 241 20.21 -20.40 -32.82
C THR A 241 19.37 -21.14 -31.78
N GLY A 242 18.71 -22.20 -32.23
CA GLY A 242 17.81 -23.00 -31.41
C GLY A 242 16.38 -23.02 -31.98
N THR A 243 15.39 -23.14 -31.07
CA THR A 243 13.98 -23.18 -31.44
C THR A 243 13.36 -21.79 -31.46
N LEU A 244 12.71 -21.41 -32.56
CA LEU A 244 11.84 -20.24 -32.64
C LEU A 244 10.41 -20.69 -32.30
N ALA A 245 9.88 -20.28 -31.13
CA ALA A 245 8.47 -20.41 -30.82
C ALA A 245 7.76 -19.13 -31.26
N ALA A 246 7.04 -19.18 -32.36
CA ALA A 246 6.28 -18.05 -32.87
C ALA A 246 4.81 -18.45 -33.01
N THR A 247 3.89 -17.52 -32.68
CA THR A 247 2.44 -17.74 -32.87
C THR A 247 2.05 -17.73 -34.34
N ALA A 248 2.79 -17.04 -35.16
CA ALA A 248 2.65 -17.05 -36.61
C ALA A 248 3.96 -16.67 -37.30
N VAL A 249 4.24 -17.26 -38.45
CA VAL A 249 5.26 -16.81 -39.39
C VAL A 249 4.52 -16.44 -40.67
N THR A 250 4.56 -15.16 -41.06
CA THR A 250 3.88 -14.68 -42.28
C THR A 250 4.86 -14.61 -43.43
N GLY A 251 4.44 -15.01 -44.59
CA GLY A 251 5.23 -15.07 -45.81
C GLY A 251 4.70 -16.14 -46.77
N ASP A 252 5.33 -16.29 -47.92
CA ASP A 252 4.94 -17.31 -48.90
C ASP A 252 5.35 -18.75 -48.47
N GLY A 253 6.14 -18.87 -47.41
CA GLY A 253 6.61 -20.14 -46.87
C GLY A 253 7.61 -20.90 -47.77
N SER A 254 7.97 -20.37 -48.93
CA SER A 254 8.83 -21.07 -49.90
C SER A 254 10.24 -21.36 -49.41
N GLY A 255 10.71 -20.56 -48.43
CA GLY A 255 12.01 -20.74 -47.75
C GLY A 255 11.99 -21.69 -46.57
N LEU A 256 10.83 -22.17 -46.12
CA LEU A 256 10.71 -23.03 -44.95
C LEU A 256 10.93 -24.50 -45.39
N THR A 257 11.92 -25.17 -44.81
CA THR A 257 12.23 -26.57 -45.06
C THR A 257 11.81 -27.45 -43.88
N ASN A 258 11.56 -28.74 -44.11
CA ASN A 258 11.14 -29.69 -43.09
C ASN A 258 9.83 -29.33 -42.36
N LEU A 259 8.95 -28.60 -43.03
CA LEU A 259 7.59 -28.44 -42.54
C LEU A 259 6.92 -29.82 -42.51
N PRO A 260 6.12 -30.15 -41.46
CA PRO A 260 5.24 -31.31 -41.55
C PRO A 260 4.37 -31.19 -42.81
N PRO A 261 4.04 -32.28 -43.48
CA PRO A 261 3.13 -32.23 -44.62
C PRO A 261 1.85 -31.51 -44.19
N ALA A 262 1.32 -30.64 -45.04
CA ALA A 262 0.06 -29.94 -44.80
C ALA A 262 -1.01 -31.02 -44.52
N GLY A 263 -1.35 -31.16 -43.23
CA GLY A 263 -2.31 -32.15 -42.79
C GLY A 263 -3.74 -31.75 -43.17
N ASN A 264 -4.67 -32.66 -43.00
CA ASN A 264 -6.09 -32.37 -43.12
C ASN A 264 -6.48 -31.25 -42.13
N THR A 265 -6.76 -30.06 -42.64
CA THR A 265 -7.15 -28.89 -41.84
C THR A 265 -8.38 -28.23 -42.43
N VAL A 266 -9.10 -27.50 -41.58
CA VAL A 266 -10.18 -26.61 -41.97
C VAL A 266 -10.09 -25.32 -41.23
N ASP A 267 -10.36 -24.21 -41.88
CA ASP A 267 -10.44 -22.90 -41.25
C ASP A 267 -11.89 -22.60 -40.88
N LEU A 268 -12.15 -22.32 -39.59
CA LEU A 268 -13.49 -22.07 -39.09
C LEU A 268 -13.48 -20.83 -38.19
N VAL A 269 -14.60 -20.11 -38.19
CA VAL A 269 -14.82 -18.99 -37.26
C VAL A 269 -15.13 -19.55 -35.87
N ALA A 270 -14.43 -19.09 -34.88
CA ALA A 270 -14.68 -19.48 -33.48
C ALA A 270 -15.95 -18.83 -32.94
N ASP A 271 -16.73 -19.58 -32.18
CA ASP A 271 -17.87 -19.16 -31.39
C ASP A 271 -17.53 -19.44 -29.92
N GLY A 272 -16.88 -18.48 -29.30
CA GLY A 272 -16.12 -18.57 -28.05
C GLY A 272 -14.62 -18.82 -28.27
N ALA A 273 -13.76 -18.36 -27.38
CA ALA A 273 -12.32 -18.58 -27.48
C ALA A 273 -11.99 -20.08 -27.42
N ILE A 274 -11.05 -20.54 -28.27
CA ILE A 274 -10.56 -21.92 -28.34
C ILE A 274 -9.09 -21.91 -27.98
N ALA A 275 -8.69 -22.64 -26.95
CA ALA A 275 -7.30 -22.74 -26.54
C ALA A 275 -6.49 -23.71 -27.41
N ALA A 276 -5.18 -23.51 -27.52
CA ALA A 276 -4.27 -24.38 -28.23
C ALA A 276 -4.29 -25.82 -27.66
N GLY A 277 -4.26 -26.82 -28.55
CA GLY A 277 -4.27 -28.23 -28.17
C GLY A 277 -5.65 -28.78 -27.79
N LYS A 278 -6.68 -27.97 -27.73
CA LYS A 278 -8.01 -28.40 -27.28
C LYS A 278 -8.83 -28.99 -28.43
N PRO A 279 -9.67 -30.02 -28.14
CA PRO A 279 -10.60 -30.58 -29.10
C PRO A 279 -11.72 -29.58 -29.45
N VAL A 280 -12.19 -29.62 -30.67
CA VAL A 280 -13.11 -28.67 -31.27
C VAL A 280 -14.34 -29.36 -31.81
N ILE A 281 -15.49 -28.77 -31.53
CA ILE A 281 -16.78 -29.15 -32.09
C ILE A 281 -17.22 -28.15 -33.16
N ILE A 282 -18.10 -28.61 -34.05
CA ILE A 282 -18.87 -27.74 -34.93
C ILE A 282 -20.27 -27.54 -34.35
N LYS A 283 -20.71 -26.29 -34.24
CA LYS A 283 -22.04 -25.91 -33.79
C LYS A 283 -23.05 -25.90 -34.97
N SER A 284 -24.32 -25.89 -34.63
CA SER A 284 -25.39 -25.83 -35.64
C SER A 284 -25.38 -24.56 -36.52
N ASN A 285 -24.70 -23.50 -36.07
CA ASN A 285 -24.47 -22.26 -36.83
C ASN A 285 -23.25 -22.34 -37.77
N GLY A 286 -22.60 -23.50 -37.86
CA GLY A 286 -21.41 -23.72 -38.71
C GLY A 286 -20.11 -23.18 -38.13
N LYS A 287 -20.10 -22.66 -36.92
CA LYS A 287 -18.90 -22.16 -36.24
C LYS A 287 -18.26 -23.21 -35.36
N ALA A 288 -16.97 -23.04 -35.11
CA ALA A 288 -16.17 -23.90 -34.25
C ALA A 288 -16.29 -23.46 -32.79
N ALA A 289 -16.36 -24.39 -31.83
CA ALA A 289 -16.24 -24.11 -30.43
C ALA A 289 -15.36 -25.15 -29.72
N GLN A 290 -14.69 -24.77 -28.66
CA GLN A 290 -13.93 -25.68 -27.82
C GLN A 290 -14.87 -26.71 -27.18
N VAL A 291 -14.45 -27.96 -27.13
CA VAL A 291 -15.09 -28.96 -26.27
C VAL A 291 -14.91 -28.53 -24.81
N GLY A 292 -15.99 -28.43 -24.12
CA GLY A 292 -15.99 -28.08 -22.73
C GLY A 292 -17.37 -28.29 -22.13
N GLU A 293 -17.41 -28.17 -20.83
CA GLU A 293 -18.66 -28.18 -20.10
C GLU A 293 -19.21 -26.75 -20.12
N THR A 294 -20.42 -26.58 -20.62
CA THR A 294 -21.14 -25.32 -20.40
C THR A 294 -21.58 -25.33 -18.96
N LEU A 295 -20.83 -24.57 -18.19
CA LEU A 295 -21.15 -24.30 -16.80
C LEU A 295 -22.41 -23.44 -16.82
N SER A 296 -23.58 -24.04 -16.72
CA SER A 296 -24.72 -23.26 -16.25
C SER A 296 -24.34 -22.84 -14.82
N VAL A 297 -24.11 -21.55 -14.63
CA VAL A 297 -23.96 -20.97 -13.28
C VAL A 297 -25.33 -21.11 -12.62
N ALA A 298 -25.67 -22.30 -12.19
CA ALA A 298 -26.58 -22.46 -11.11
C ALA A 298 -25.76 -21.98 -9.89
N ASN A 299 -26.22 -20.95 -9.22
CA ASN A 299 -25.78 -20.60 -7.86
C ASN A 299 -26.11 -21.80 -6.93
N SER A 300 -25.45 -22.91 -7.13
CA SER A 300 -25.55 -24.07 -6.26
C SER A 300 -24.32 -24.02 -5.38
N PRO A 301 -24.50 -23.67 -4.11
CA PRO A 301 -23.39 -23.76 -3.17
C PRO A 301 -23.03 -25.22 -3.02
N ILE A 302 -21.75 -25.50 -3.00
CA ILE A 302 -21.26 -26.73 -2.40
C ILE A 302 -21.37 -26.47 -0.88
N ILE A 303 -22.35 -27.07 -0.27
CA ILE A 303 -22.42 -27.18 1.17
C ILE A 303 -21.57 -28.38 1.55
N ASP A 304 -20.32 -28.15 1.93
CA ASP A 304 -19.55 -29.18 2.62
C ASP A 304 -19.95 -29.17 4.09
N THR A 305 -20.96 -29.94 4.40
CA THR A 305 -21.41 -30.14 5.78
C THR A 305 -20.40 -30.90 6.64
N ASN A 306 -19.38 -31.50 6.04
CA ASN A 306 -18.35 -32.26 6.75
C ASN A 306 -17.10 -31.44 7.06
N GLY A 307 -16.96 -30.25 6.47
CA GLY A 307 -15.70 -29.50 6.49
C GLY A 307 -15.57 -28.45 7.57
N VAL A 308 -16.65 -28.04 8.25
CA VAL A 308 -16.54 -26.96 9.24
C VAL A 308 -17.01 -27.37 10.60
N ALA A 309 -16.03 -27.28 11.39
CA ALA A 309 -16.02 -26.78 12.73
C ALA A 309 -17.06 -27.35 13.65
N GLN A 310 -16.99 -28.57 13.95
CA GLN A 310 -17.26 -28.97 15.31
C GLN A 310 -16.23 -28.24 16.18
N GLY A 311 -16.59 -27.12 16.79
CA GLY A 311 -15.78 -26.51 17.82
C GLY A 311 -15.35 -27.60 18.81
N GLY A 312 -14.20 -27.45 19.42
CA GLY A 312 -13.70 -28.37 20.42
C GLY A 312 -14.79 -28.80 21.41
N THR A 313 -14.64 -29.89 22.05
CA THR A 313 -15.53 -30.61 22.93
C THR A 313 -16.18 -29.80 24.08
N GLY A 314 -16.79 -28.67 23.78
CA GLY A 314 -17.49 -27.80 24.70
C GLY A 314 -18.77 -27.26 24.07
N SER A 315 -19.88 -27.35 24.79
CA SER A 315 -21.20 -26.86 24.44
C SER A 315 -21.31 -25.32 24.47
N GLY A 316 -20.28 -24.57 23.98
CA GLY A 316 -20.26 -23.12 23.96
C GLY A 316 -20.69 -22.55 22.62
N TYR A 317 -21.36 -21.39 22.64
CA TYR A 317 -21.69 -20.64 21.47
C TYR A 317 -20.42 -20.06 20.84
N HIS A 318 -20.29 -20.16 19.52
CA HIS A 318 -19.30 -19.41 18.77
C HIS A 318 -19.82 -17.99 18.58
N ASP A 319 -19.13 -17.00 19.13
CA ASP A 319 -19.45 -15.59 18.93
C ASP A 319 -18.46 -14.98 17.95
N PHE A 320 -18.97 -14.49 16.84
CA PHE A 320 -18.16 -13.77 15.86
C PHE A 320 -18.06 -12.26 16.15
N GLY A 321 -18.74 -11.82 17.22
CA GLY A 321 -18.78 -10.38 17.55
C GLY A 321 -19.64 -9.55 16.60
N PRO A 322 -19.96 -8.32 17.00
CA PRO A 322 -20.82 -7.43 16.19
C PRO A 322 -20.20 -6.98 14.86
N GLY A 323 -18.91 -7.28 14.66
CA GLY A 323 -18.15 -6.98 13.43
C GLY A 323 -17.70 -8.21 12.66
N ALA A 324 -18.49 -9.27 12.59
CA ALA A 324 -18.13 -10.63 12.12
C ALA A 324 -17.42 -10.78 10.76
N HIS A 325 -17.10 -9.71 10.06
CA HIS A 325 -16.52 -9.72 8.70
C HIS A 325 -15.00 -9.77 8.68
N ASP A 326 -14.31 -9.41 9.76
CA ASP A 326 -12.84 -9.47 9.87
C ASP A 326 -12.36 -10.68 10.71
N ASN A 327 -13.21 -11.68 10.82
CA ASN A 327 -12.92 -12.92 11.56
C ASN A 327 -12.25 -13.98 10.70
N MET A 328 -12.09 -13.70 9.42
CA MET A 328 -11.38 -14.57 8.49
C MET A 328 -10.34 -13.75 7.72
N ALA A 329 -9.18 -14.37 7.51
CA ALA A 329 -8.14 -13.83 6.67
C ALA A 329 -7.58 -14.94 5.79
N TYR A 330 -7.41 -14.66 4.51
CA TYR A 330 -6.77 -15.58 3.56
C TYR A 330 -5.38 -15.06 3.21
N ASP A 331 -4.40 -15.93 3.27
CA ASP A 331 -3.04 -15.66 2.85
C ASP A 331 -2.75 -16.37 1.52
N PRO A 332 -2.55 -15.61 0.42
CA PRO A 332 -2.30 -16.20 -0.88
C PRO A 332 -0.91 -16.82 -1.02
N GLU A 333 0.04 -16.51 -0.14
CA GLU A 333 1.39 -17.05 -0.17
C GLU A 333 1.46 -18.48 0.39
N SER A 334 0.69 -18.76 1.44
CA SER A 334 0.59 -20.09 2.03
C SER A 334 -0.63 -20.89 1.57
N ASP A 335 -1.57 -20.27 0.84
CA ASP A 335 -2.90 -20.81 0.49
C ASP A 335 -3.74 -21.21 1.71
N MET A 336 -3.54 -20.51 2.82
CA MET A 336 -4.20 -20.79 4.08
C MET A 336 -5.24 -19.74 4.44
N THR A 337 -6.31 -20.18 5.07
CA THR A 337 -7.34 -19.32 5.63
C THR A 337 -7.36 -19.48 7.14
N LEU A 338 -7.21 -18.36 7.85
CA LEU A 338 -7.43 -18.26 9.29
C LEU A 338 -8.90 -17.93 9.56
N LEU A 339 -9.53 -18.65 10.46
CA LEU A 339 -10.81 -18.32 11.08
C LEU A 339 -10.61 -18.13 12.59
N ILE A 340 -11.15 -17.05 13.15
CA ILE A 340 -11.14 -16.78 14.58
C ILE A 340 -12.56 -16.60 15.12
N TRP A 341 -12.80 -17.02 16.37
CA TRP A 341 -14.06 -16.82 17.05
C TRP A 341 -13.86 -16.84 18.57
N LYS A 342 -14.78 -16.20 19.30
CA LYS A 342 -14.84 -16.31 20.76
C LYS A 342 -15.73 -17.47 21.15
N ASN A 343 -15.28 -18.31 22.07
CA ASN A 343 -16.11 -19.29 22.74
C ASN A 343 -16.73 -18.64 23.99
N THR A 344 -18.06 -18.63 24.05
CA THR A 344 -18.81 -17.98 25.14
C THR A 344 -18.78 -18.74 26.47
N ASN A 345 -18.37 -20.01 26.49
CA ASN A 345 -18.31 -20.80 27.73
C ASN A 345 -17.09 -20.46 28.59
N ASP A 346 -15.95 -20.24 27.94
CA ASP A 346 -14.67 -19.97 28.62
C ASP A 346 -14.17 -18.52 28.37
N ASN A 347 -14.84 -17.79 27.47
CA ASN A 347 -14.45 -16.45 27.04
C ASN A 347 -13.03 -16.39 26.47
N VAL A 348 -12.63 -17.38 25.73
CA VAL A 348 -11.32 -17.46 25.08
C VAL A 348 -11.48 -17.33 23.57
N LEU A 349 -10.50 -16.71 22.90
CA LEU A 349 -10.44 -16.65 21.44
C LEU A 349 -9.86 -17.95 20.90
N TYR A 350 -10.61 -18.59 20.04
CA TYR A 350 -10.22 -19.81 19.33
C TYR A 350 -9.89 -19.47 17.88
N TYR A 351 -9.09 -20.32 17.25
CA TYR A 351 -8.79 -20.21 15.83
C TYR A 351 -8.75 -21.60 15.17
N LYS A 352 -8.98 -21.59 13.86
CA LYS A 352 -8.75 -22.71 12.96
C LYS A 352 -8.06 -22.26 11.68
N MET A 353 -7.29 -23.16 11.09
CA MET A 353 -6.66 -22.98 9.81
C MET A 353 -7.24 -23.97 8.80
N TYR A 354 -7.49 -23.46 7.61
CA TYR A 354 -8.00 -24.23 6.49
C TYR A 354 -7.06 -24.09 5.30
N GLU A 355 -6.79 -25.19 4.64
CA GLU A 355 -6.14 -25.23 3.34
C GLU A 355 -7.20 -25.47 2.26
N SER A 356 -7.11 -24.74 1.15
CA SER A 356 -7.99 -24.94 0.00
C SER A 356 -7.51 -26.14 -0.83
N THR A 357 -8.40 -27.07 -1.12
CA THR A 357 -8.13 -28.18 -2.04
C THR A 357 -8.96 -28.07 -3.30
N GLY A 358 -8.58 -28.77 -4.37
CA GLY A 358 -9.30 -28.73 -5.65
C GLY A 358 -10.79 -29.10 -5.57
N GLY A 359 -11.24 -29.78 -4.53
CA GLY A 359 -12.61 -30.22 -4.31
C GLY A 359 -13.27 -29.78 -3.01
N GLY A 360 -12.53 -29.11 -2.12
CA GLY A 360 -13.03 -28.73 -0.79
C GLY A 360 -12.00 -27.99 0.04
N TYR A 361 -12.12 -28.12 1.34
CA TYR A 361 -11.21 -27.52 2.32
C TYR A 361 -10.77 -28.56 3.33
N ASN A 362 -9.46 -28.62 3.59
CA ASN A 362 -8.90 -29.45 4.66
C ASN A 362 -8.70 -28.60 5.91
N GLU A 363 -9.16 -29.08 7.04
CA GLU A 363 -8.78 -28.53 8.33
C GLU A 363 -7.36 -29.02 8.66
N ILE A 364 -6.41 -28.08 8.85
CA ILE A 364 -5.01 -28.42 9.10
C ILE A 364 -4.78 -28.74 10.57
N ASN A 365 -5.51 -28.12 11.47
CA ASN A 365 -5.40 -28.41 12.90
C ASN A 365 -6.75 -28.26 13.60
N ALA A 366 -6.90 -29.00 14.70
CA ALA A 366 -8.04 -28.83 15.60
C ALA A 366 -8.09 -27.41 16.16
N ALA A 367 -9.30 -26.94 16.53
CA ALA A 367 -9.48 -25.63 17.14
C ALA A 367 -8.54 -25.42 18.32
N ARG A 368 -7.86 -24.31 18.37
CA ARG A 368 -6.88 -23.94 19.39
C ARG A 368 -7.13 -22.55 19.91
N THR A 369 -6.68 -22.27 21.12
CA THR A 369 -6.70 -20.93 21.69
C THR A 369 -5.66 -20.05 21.01
N ALA A 370 -6.08 -18.89 20.46
CA ALA A 370 -5.17 -17.88 19.92
C ALA A 370 -4.56 -17.05 21.06
N PHE A 371 -5.39 -16.66 22.00
CA PHE A 371 -4.99 -15.92 23.20
C PHE A 371 -5.32 -16.77 24.43
N PRO A 372 -4.35 -17.10 25.25
CA PRO A 372 -4.58 -17.90 26.45
C PRO A 372 -5.36 -17.14 27.54
N ASP A 373 -5.44 -15.81 27.43
CA ASP A 373 -6.07 -14.95 28.42
C ASP A 373 -7.56 -14.75 28.13
N TYR A 374 -8.31 -14.42 29.19
CA TYR A 374 -9.74 -14.16 29.14
C TYR A 374 -10.05 -12.93 28.27
N ILE A 375 -10.94 -13.07 27.29
CA ILE A 375 -11.43 -11.98 26.48
C ILE A 375 -12.70 -11.42 27.11
N SER A 376 -12.64 -10.19 27.60
CA SER A 376 -13.79 -9.53 28.23
C SER A 376 -14.87 -9.10 27.25
N GLY A 377 -14.49 -8.83 26.00
CA GLY A 377 -15.39 -8.33 24.95
C GLY A 377 -15.65 -9.31 23.80
N THR A 378 -16.38 -8.84 22.81
CA THR A 378 -16.62 -9.51 21.53
C THR A 378 -15.88 -8.85 20.37
N ASP A 379 -14.96 -7.92 20.68
CA ASP A 379 -14.26 -7.09 19.71
C ASP A 379 -12.93 -7.74 19.33
N PHE A 380 -12.87 -8.30 18.13
CA PHE A 380 -11.67 -8.92 17.57
C PHE A 380 -11.69 -8.88 16.03
N ALA A 381 -10.52 -8.90 15.42
CA ALA A 381 -10.33 -8.92 13.98
C ALA A 381 -9.01 -9.62 13.61
N CYS A 382 -8.90 -10.03 12.34
CA CYS A 382 -7.65 -10.57 11.80
C CYS A 382 -7.38 -10.08 10.37
N CYS A 383 -6.10 -10.09 9.98
CA CYS A 383 -5.67 -9.90 8.59
C CYS A 383 -4.45 -10.76 8.27
N SER A 384 -4.22 -11.03 6.99
CA SER A 384 -2.98 -11.65 6.52
C SER A 384 -1.89 -10.60 6.31
N LEU A 385 -0.64 -11.01 6.50
CA LEU A 385 0.58 -10.24 6.29
C LEU A 385 1.48 -11.00 5.31
N SER A 386 2.52 -10.34 4.80
CA SER A 386 3.57 -11.02 4.02
C SER A 386 4.27 -12.13 4.81
N ASN A 387 4.99 -12.99 4.10
CA ASN A 387 5.77 -14.08 4.69
C ASN A 387 4.94 -15.10 5.50
N LYS A 388 3.74 -15.44 5.03
CA LYS A 388 2.86 -16.45 5.65
C LYS A 388 2.52 -16.15 7.09
N ARG A 389 2.23 -14.89 7.39
CA ARG A 389 1.88 -14.41 8.73
C ARG A 389 0.44 -13.94 8.80
N PHE A 390 -0.11 -14.03 9.99
CA PHE A 390 -1.43 -13.47 10.29
C PHE A 390 -1.33 -12.62 11.56
N ALA A 391 -2.02 -11.51 11.54
CA ALA A 391 -2.22 -10.69 12.72
C ALA A 391 -3.65 -10.93 13.26
N VAL A 392 -3.76 -11.03 14.56
CA VAL A 392 -5.03 -11.14 15.28
C VAL A 392 -5.05 -10.08 16.37
N CYS A 393 -6.11 -9.27 16.43
CA CYS A 393 -6.36 -8.40 17.56
C CYS A 393 -7.62 -8.80 18.31
N CYS A 394 -7.63 -8.60 19.63
CA CYS A 394 -8.80 -8.81 20.47
C CYS A 394 -8.77 -7.91 21.69
N GLU A 395 -9.94 -7.70 22.29
CA GLU A 395 -10.06 -7.05 23.57
C GLU A 395 -9.69 -8.01 24.71
N ASP A 396 -8.67 -7.65 25.48
CA ASP A 396 -8.26 -8.29 26.70
C ASP A 396 -8.39 -7.31 27.87
N ASN A 397 -9.29 -7.58 28.80
CA ASN A 397 -9.54 -6.77 29.99
C ASN A 397 -9.75 -5.27 29.66
N SER A 398 -10.63 -4.98 28.74
CA SER A 398 -10.95 -3.63 28.23
C SER A 398 -9.78 -2.93 27.53
N LYS A 399 -8.82 -3.68 27.02
CA LYS A 399 -7.69 -3.18 26.26
C LYS A 399 -7.55 -3.97 24.97
N MET A 400 -7.29 -3.27 23.86
CA MET A 400 -7.08 -3.95 22.59
C MET A 400 -5.61 -4.39 22.46
N LYS A 401 -5.41 -5.68 22.28
CA LYS A 401 -4.10 -6.30 22.02
C LYS A 401 -4.02 -6.89 20.63
N ILE A 402 -2.81 -6.98 20.11
CA ILE A 402 -2.46 -7.65 18.86
C ILE A 402 -1.44 -8.73 19.11
N GLN A 403 -1.57 -9.83 18.38
CA GLN A 403 -0.61 -10.92 18.34
C GLN A 403 -0.38 -11.36 16.89
N ILE A 404 0.86 -11.72 16.57
CA ILE A 404 1.25 -12.13 15.23
C ILE A 404 1.55 -13.62 15.23
N GLY A 405 0.94 -14.36 14.32
CA GLY A 405 1.20 -15.78 14.08
C GLY A 405 1.99 -15.99 12.78
N GLN A 406 2.92 -16.93 12.80
CA GLN A 406 3.74 -17.33 11.66
C GLN A 406 3.47 -18.79 11.31
N VAL A 407 3.09 -19.05 10.05
CA VAL A 407 3.02 -20.42 9.52
C VAL A 407 4.44 -20.94 9.32
N ASN A 408 4.71 -22.16 9.76
CA ASN A 408 6.02 -22.77 9.56
C ASN A 408 6.28 -23.16 8.09
N SER A 409 7.52 -23.51 7.77
CA SER A 409 7.96 -23.73 6.37
C SER A 409 7.25 -24.91 5.68
N ASP A 410 6.79 -25.90 6.45
CA ASP A 410 6.09 -27.08 5.93
C ASP A 410 4.56 -26.90 5.84
N GLY A 411 4.04 -25.74 6.26
CA GLY A 411 2.61 -25.44 6.21
C GLY A 411 1.73 -26.20 7.19
N THR A 412 2.30 -27.05 8.03
CA THR A 412 1.54 -27.97 8.90
C THR A 412 1.30 -27.44 10.30
N ASN A 413 2.05 -26.44 10.71
CA ASN A 413 1.98 -25.86 12.04
C ASN A 413 2.31 -24.37 12.02
N TRP A 414 2.09 -23.67 13.12
CA TRP A 414 2.47 -22.28 13.27
C TRP A 414 2.77 -21.91 14.71
N THR A 415 3.41 -20.78 14.90
CA THR A 415 3.78 -20.24 16.21
C THR A 415 3.23 -18.83 16.38
N TRP A 416 2.74 -18.55 17.59
CA TRP A 416 2.35 -17.21 18.00
C TRP A 416 3.53 -16.49 18.65
N GLY A 417 3.72 -15.22 18.27
CA GLY A 417 4.57 -14.27 18.98
C GLY A 417 3.93 -13.81 20.30
N SER A 418 4.56 -12.84 20.97
CA SER A 418 3.99 -12.20 22.16
C SER A 418 2.82 -11.28 21.80
N ALA A 419 1.87 -11.10 22.73
CA ALA A 419 0.79 -10.14 22.58
C ALA A 419 1.24 -8.71 22.99
N TYR A 420 0.83 -7.71 22.24
CA TYR A 420 1.17 -6.30 22.43
C TYR A 420 -0.09 -5.44 22.46
N TYR A 421 -0.09 -4.34 23.20
CA TYR A 421 -1.14 -3.32 23.08
C TYR A 421 -1.05 -2.61 21.74
N ILE A 422 -2.18 -2.40 21.05
CA ILE A 422 -2.18 -1.81 19.71
C ILE A 422 -1.62 -0.38 19.68
N ASP A 423 -1.79 0.39 20.75
CA ASP A 423 -1.33 1.78 20.89
C ASP A 423 0.07 1.92 21.54
N GLY A 424 0.75 0.81 21.78
CA GLY A 424 2.10 0.76 22.32
C GLY A 424 2.22 1.11 23.82
N GLN A 425 1.11 1.23 24.57
CA GLN A 425 1.12 1.64 25.96
C GLN A 425 0.77 0.49 26.91
N SER A 426 1.72 0.06 27.73
CA SER A 426 1.46 -0.91 28.81
C SER A 426 0.78 -0.24 30.01
N GLY A 427 -0.32 -0.83 30.50
CA GLY A 427 -1.02 -0.39 31.73
C GLY A 427 -2.00 0.76 31.56
N THR A 428 -1.71 1.77 30.73
CA THR A 428 -2.58 2.90 30.41
C THR A 428 -3.12 2.86 28.98
N ALA A 429 -3.05 1.70 28.32
CA ALA A 429 -3.54 1.51 26.96
C ALA A 429 -5.01 1.92 26.81
N GLY A 430 -5.37 2.51 25.68
CA GLY A 430 -6.72 2.94 25.37
C GLY A 430 -7.68 1.75 25.20
N ASP A 431 -8.93 1.94 25.58
CA ASP A 431 -10.03 1.03 25.32
C ASP A 431 -10.62 1.35 23.92
N TYR A 432 -10.23 0.56 22.92
CA TYR A 432 -10.71 0.66 21.56
C TYR A 432 -11.72 -0.44 21.28
N ARG A 433 -12.76 -0.12 20.54
CA ARG A 433 -13.88 -1.02 20.25
C ARG A 433 -14.06 -1.25 18.77
N GLU A 434 -14.59 -2.43 18.44
CA GLU A 434 -15.00 -2.80 17.09
C GLU A 434 -13.87 -2.59 16.08
N PRO A 435 -12.73 -3.28 16.25
CA PRO A 435 -11.58 -3.11 15.41
C PRO A 435 -11.83 -3.67 14.02
N HIS A 436 -11.31 -2.95 13.03
CA HIS A 436 -11.10 -3.44 11.68
C HIS A 436 -9.63 -3.27 11.37
N MET A 437 -9.03 -4.22 10.67
CA MET A 437 -7.62 -4.16 10.39
C MET A 437 -7.31 -4.62 8.98
N VAL A 438 -6.33 -3.97 8.37
CA VAL A 438 -5.82 -4.32 7.04
C VAL A 438 -4.31 -4.15 7.00
N ALA A 439 -3.64 -5.09 6.34
CA ALA A 439 -2.22 -4.94 6.02
C ALA A 439 -2.05 -3.87 4.93
N ILE A 440 -1.12 -2.93 5.16
CA ILE A 440 -0.75 -1.87 4.22
C ILE A 440 0.75 -1.98 3.93
N GLY A 441 1.10 -2.38 2.69
CA GLY A 441 2.49 -2.74 2.37
C GLY A 441 2.94 -4.02 3.08
N ASP A 442 4.23 -4.27 3.10
CA ASP A 442 4.75 -5.59 3.43
C ASP A 442 4.65 -5.98 4.91
N ASP A 443 4.78 -5.06 5.85
CA ASP A 443 4.81 -5.38 7.28
C ASP A 443 4.13 -4.30 8.15
N ARG A 444 3.19 -3.56 7.59
CA ARG A 444 2.45 -2.53 8.31
C ARG A 444 0.97 -2.85 8.39
N ILE A 445 0.36 -2.54 9.51
CA ILE A 445 -1.08 -2.73 9.72
C ILE A 445 -1.72 -1.39 10.05
N ALA A 446 -2.84 -1.10 9.39
CA ALA A 446 -3.74 -0.04 9.78
C ALA A 446 -4.93 -0.63 10.55
N PHE A 447 -5.20 -0.06 11.72
CA PHE A 447 -6.37 -0.33 12.53
C PHE A 447 -7.35 0.81 12.42
N TYR A 448 -8.58 0.49 12.19
CA TYR A 448 -9.71 1.40 12.26
C TYR A 448 -10.61 1.00 13.44
N ALA A 449 -10.76 1.86 14.41
CA ALA A 449 -11.52 1.57 15.62
C ALA A 449 -12.22 2.82 16.16
N ARG A 450 -13.17 2.61 17.08
CA ARG A 450 -13.80 3.65 17.86
C ARG A 450 -13.11 3.76 19.22
N ALA A 451 -12.77 4.99 19.62
CA ALA A 451 -12.30 5.25 20.98
C ALA A 451 -13.46 5.07 21.98
N ASN A 452 -13.25 4.32 23.04
CA ASN A 452 -14.28 4.05 24.05
C ASN A 452 -14.09 4.82 25.36
N ASN A 453 -12.88 5.33 25.62
CA ASN A 453 -12.58 6.11 26.80
C ASN A 453 -11.52 7.17 26.55
N SER A 454 -11.27 8.02 27.55
CA SER A 454 -10.32 9.14 27.45
C SER A 454 -8.84 8.72 27.44
N THR A 455 -8.51 7.45 27.63
CA THR A 455 -7.13 6.93 27.50
C THR A 455 -6.77 6.58 26.07
N CYS A 456 -7.75 6.57 25.15
CA CYS A 456 -7.51 6.41 23.72
C CYS A 456 -6.75 7.60 23.13
N LYS A 457 -6.10 7.38 21.99
CA LYS A 457 -5.32 8.42 21.28
C LYS A 457 -6.17 9.59 20.77
N TRP A 458 -7.46 9.39 20.55
CA TRP A 458 -8.41 10.41 20.08
C TRP A 458 -9.67 10.45 20.94
N ASN A 459 -10.55 11.39 20.68
CA ASN A 459 -11.75 11.64 21.49
C ASN A 459 -12.65 10.41 21.61
N THR A 460 -13.24 10.22 22.79
CA THR A 460 -14.22 9.14 23.06
C THR A 460 -15.37 9.16 22.07
N ASN A 461 -15.79 7.97 21.62
CA ASN A 461 -16.83 7.71 20.63
C ASN A 461 -16.56 8.21 19.20
N THR A 462 -15.38 8.73 18.89
CA THR A 462 -15.02 9.14 17.54
C THR A 462 -14.23 8.05 16.81
N PRO A 463 -14.32 7.99 15.46
CA PRO A 463 -13.53 7.06 14.67
C PRO A 463 -12.09 7.53 14.49
N GLY A 464 -11.16 6.59 14.41
CA GLY A 464 -9.76 6.91 14.16
C GLY A 464 -8.94 5.74 13.62
N PHE A 465 -7.74 6.06 13.21
CA PHE A 465 -6.73 5.09 12.80
C PHE A 465 -5.57 5.01 13.78
N LEU A 466 -5.09 3.77 13.97
CA LEU A 466 -3.76 3.46 14.48
C LEU A 466 -2.96 2.77 13.39
N VAL A 467 -1.67 3.04 13.34
CA VAL A 467 -0.75 2.36 12.42
C VAL A 467 0.46 1.85 13.19
N GLY A 468 0.91 0.67 12.88
CA GLY A 468 2.14 0.09 13.40
C GLY A 468 2.78 -0.90 12.45
N ASP A 469 4.03 -1.21 12.70
CA ASP A 469 4.83 -2.14 11.91
C ASP A 469 4.99 -3.47 12.63
N VAL A 470 5.05 -4.54 11.87
CA VAL A 470 5.37 -5.89 12.35
C VAL A 470 6.80 -6.20 11.93
N THR A 471 7.66 -6.51 12.91
CA THR A 471 9.04 -6.89 12.60
C THR A 471 9.12 -8.30 12.02
N SER A 472 10.27 -8.67 11.42
CA SER A 472 10.55 -10.03 10.97
C SER A 472 10.54 -11.08 12.09
N THR A 473 10.60 -10.65 13.35
CA THR A 473 10.49 -11.49 14.54
C THR A 473 9.11 -11.46 15.19
N ASN A 474 8.09 -11.03 14.45
CA ASN A 474 6.68 -10.98 14.88
C ASN A 474 6.42 -10.03 16.07
N VAL A 475 7.21 -8.98 16.21
CA VAL A 475 7.01 -7.92 17.22
C VAL A 475 6.18 -6.80 16.62
N TRP A 476 5.12 -6.41 17.33
CA TRP A 476 4.33 -5.23 17.00
C TRP A 476 5.00 -3.96 17.51
N ASN A 477 5.17 -2.98 16.62
CA ASN A 477 5.66 -1.65 16.95
C ASN A 477 4.63 -0.60 16.54
N TYR A 478 3.90 -0.06 17.51
CA TYR A 478 3.04 1.10 17.29
C TYR A 478 3.83 2.27 16.69
N ARG A 479 3.24 2.99 15.73
CA ARG A 479 3.89 4.10 15.03
C ARG A 479 3.17 5.43 15.21
N SER A 480 1.93 5.51 14.79
CA SER A 480 1.21 6.77 14.73
C SER A 480 -0.31 6.57 14.75
N TRP A 481 -1.04 7.67 14.88
CA TRP A 481 -2.49 7.69 14.88
C TRP A 481 -3.06 8.98 14.29
N THR A 482 -4.34 8.95 13.88
CA THR A 482 -5.13 10.12 13.54
C THR A 482 -6.61 9.90 13.84
N ALA A 483 -7.33 10.96 14.24
CA ALA A 483 -8.78 10.94 14.23
C ALA A 483 -9.29 11.16 12.80
N ILE A 484 -10.35 10.44 12.42
CA ILE A 484 -10.96 10.55 11.08
C ILE A 484 -11.97 11.69 11.05
N ASP A 485 -12.81 11.76 12.07
CA ASP A 485 -13.84 12.78 12.25
C ASP A 485 -13.88 13.15 13.73
N GLY A 486 -13.00 14.05 14.13
CA GLY A 486 -12.85 14.47 15.54
C GLY A 486 -14.03 15.27 16.10
N SER A 487 -14.98 15.64 15.26
CA SER A 487 -16.17 16.44 15.61
C SER A 487 -17.45 15.64 15.77
N HIS A 488 -17.47 14.40 15.30
CA HIS A 488 -18.67 13.56 15.31
C HIS A 488 -18.38 12.21 15.97
N ASN A 489 -19.32 11.74 16.76
CA ASN A 489 -19.34 10.36 17.21
C ASN A 489 -19.57 9.42 16.03
N CYS A 490 -19.18 8.15 16.12
CA CYS A 490 -19.55 7.14 15.15
C CYS A 490 -20.44 6.08 15.80
N ASP A 491 -21.41 5.58 15.02
CA ASP A 491 -22.21 4.41 15.39
C ASP A 491 -21.33 3.16 15.31
N GLY A 492 -21.33 2.37 16.38
CA GLY A 492 -20.35 1.33 16.61
C GLY A 492 -20.33 0.17 15.63
N GLN A 493 -21.40 -0.11 14.89
CA GLN A 493 -21.54 -1.37 14.15
C GLN A 493 -21.41 -1.26 12.63
N TRP A 494 -21.27 -0.05 12.07
CA TRP A 494 -21.44 0.19 10.62
C TRP A 494 -20.20 0.81 10.00
N ARG A 495 -19.06 0.11 10.09
CA ARG A 495 -17.79 0.56 9.55
C ARG A 495 -17.00 -0.59 8.94
N ASP A 496 -16.10 -0.25 8.07
CA ASP A 496 -15.18 -1.20 7.43
C ASP A 496 -14.05 -0.44 6.74
N LEU A 497 -12.94 -1.12 6.46
CA LEU A 497 -11.83 -0.56 5.69
C LEU A 497 -11.26 -1.59 4.71
N THR A 498 -10.57 -1.06 3.70
CA THR A 498 -9.84 -1.85 2.70
C THR A 498 -8.62 -1.07 2.20
N TYR A 499 -7.67 -1.77 1.61
CA TYR A 499 -6.45 -1.18 1.09
C TYR A 499 -6.28 -1.45 -0.41
N ASP A 500 -5.97 -0.40 -1.15
CA ASP A 500 -5.51 -0.43 -2.53
C ASP A 500 -3.99 -0.41 -2.54
N SER A 501 -3.39 -1.57 -2.76
CA SER A 501 -1.92 -1.73 -2.81
C SER A 501 -1.29 -1.13 -4.07
N THR A 502 -2.07 -0.82 -5.11
CA THR A 502 -1.58 -0.25 -6.37
C THR A 502 -1.32 1.25 -6.22
N ASN A 503 -2.21 1.97 -5.54
CA ASN A 503 -2.16 3.41 -5.39
C ASN A 503 -1.83 3.86 -3.96
N ASP A 504 -1.57 2.93 -3.04
CA ASP A 504 -1.31 3.17 -1.62
C ASP A 504 -2.44 3.98 -0.94
N ILE A 505 -3.68 3.51 -1.10
CA ILE A 505 -4.87 4.16 -0.57
C ILE A 505 -5.60 3.22 0.38
N ILE A 506 -5.85 3.68 1.60
CA ILE A 506 -6.81 3.07 2.51
C ILE A 506 -8.16 3.72 2.25
N ALA A 507 -9.18 2.94 1.91
CA ALA A 507 -10.56 3.42 1.87
C ALA A 507 -11.33 2.87 3.07
N PHE A 508 -12.16 3.69 3.64
CA PHE A 508 -13.00 3.29 4.76
C PHE A 508 -14.38 3.91 4.69
N VAL A 509 -15.33 3.19 5.27
CA VAL A 509 -16.72 3.60 5.41
C VAL A 509 -17.08 3.66 6.89
N TRP A 510 -17.88 4.65 7.27
CA TRP A 510 -18.41 4.77 8.63
C TRP A 510 -19.75 5.49 8.61
N ARG A 511 -20.52 5.25 9.64
CA ARG A 511 -21.73 6.00 9.93
C ARG A 511 -21.43 6.97 11.07
N ARG A 512 -21.85 8.20 10.93
CA ARG A 512 -21.95 9.14 12.05
C ARG A 512 -22.97 8.64 13.05
N ASP A 513 -23.09 9.28 14.18
CA ASP A 513 -23.92 8.81 15.30
C ASP A 513 -25.43 8.70 14.98
N SER A 514 -26.20 8.28 15.98
CA SER A 514 -27.65 8.10 15.85
C SER A 514 -28.44 9.37 15.48
N THR A 515 -27.82 10.55 15.58
CA THR A 515 -28.43 11.84 15.23
C THR A 515 -28.15 12.24 13.78
N ASP A 516 -27.02 11.82 13.21
CA ASP A 516 -26.69 11.95 11.80
C ASP A 516 -26.59 10.54 11.17
N THR A 517 -27.68 10.05 10.64
CA THR A 517 -27.77 8.72 10.04
C THR A 517 -27.09 8.59 8.66
N ASN A 518 -26.26 9.55 8.30
CA ASN A 518 -25.51 9.52 7.05
C ASN A 518 -24.29 8.61 7.14
N ASP A 519 -24.04 7.90 6.06
CA ASP A 519 -22.89 7.05 5.88
C ASP A 519 -21.89 7.72 4.92
N TYR A 520 -20.63 7.67 5.29
CA TYR A 520 -19.54 8.33 4.57
C TYR A 520 -18.53 7.31 4.06
N ILE A 521 -17.88 7.65 2.96
CA ILE A 521 -16.70 6.98 2.43
C ILE A 521 -15.58 8.01 2.25
N MET A 522 -14.35 7.64 2.57
CA MET A 522 -13.17 8.50 2.42
C MET A 522 -11.94 7.67 2.07
N GLY A 523 -11.02 8.28 1.32
CA GLY A 523 -9.67 7.76 1.12
C GLY A 523 -8.68 8.36 2.12
N ALA A 524 -7.68 7.59 2.50
CA ALA A 524 -6.56 8.05 3.30
C ALA A 524 -5.25 7.45 2.78
N ARG A 525 -4.15 8.12 3.05
CA ARG A 525 -2.79 7.61 2.81
C ARG A 525 -1.94 7.75 4.05
N VAL A 526 -1.07 6.77 4.25
CA VAL A 526 -0.08 6.74 5.33
C VAL A 526 1.30 6.88 4.71
N SER A 527 2.09 7.88 5.13
CA SER A 527 3.45 8.03 4.61
C SER A 527 4.36 6.88 5.07
N SER A 528 5.40 6.62 4.29
CA SER A 528 6.46 5.68 4.68
C SER A 528 7.28 6.21 5.88
N GLY A 529 8.10 5.34 6.49
CA GLY A 529 9.03 5.69 7.57
C GLY A 529 8.51 5.36 8.97
N THR A 530 9.35 5.66 9.97
CA THR A 530 9.12 5.31 11.38
C THR A 530 8.14 6.21 12.11
N ASN A 531 7.88 7.41 11.59
CA ASN A 531 6.90 8.36 12.10
C ASN A 531 5.93 8.73 10.98
N PRO A 532 5.03 7.82 10.56
CA PRO A 532 4.15 8.05 9.43
C PRO A 532 3.16 9.18 9.73
N THR A 533 2.92 10.00 8.74
CA THR A 533 1.85 11.01 8.71
C THR A 533 0.67 10.52 7.91
N PHE A 534 -0.50 11.06 8.22
CA PHE A 534 -1.74 10.70 7.54
C PHE A 534 -2.18 11.85 6.64
N THR A 535 -2.49 11.52 5.40
CA THR A 535 -3.23 12.41 4.50
C THR A 535 -4.64 11.89 4.39
N LEU A 536 -5.61 12.68 4.82
CA LEU A 536 -7.03 12.33 4.76
C LEU A 536 -7.68 13.07 3.60
N GLY A 537 -8.49 12.34 2.82
CA GLY A 537 -9.34 12.93 1.80
C GLY A 537 -10.56 13.63 2.40
N THR A 538 -11.39 14.21 1.55
CA THR A 538 -12.68 14.78 1.97
C THR A 538 -13.72 13.67 2.05
N PRO A 539 -14.45 13.53 3.18
CA PRO A 539 -15.53 12.58 3.28
C PRO A 539 -16.62 12.82 2.23
N LEU A 540 -17.00 11.78 1.52
CA LEU A 540 -18.16 11.79 0.63
C LEU A 540 -19.32 11.06 1.32
N GLN A 541 -20.44 11.73 1.49
CA GLN A 541 -21.67 11.06 1.87
C GLN A 541 -22.11 10.14 0.73
N HIS A 542 -22.13 8.84 0.98
CA HIS A 542 -22.47 7.89 -0.08
C HIS A 542 -23.87 7.29 0.04
N THR A 543 -24.47 7.34 1.24
CA THR A 543 -25.84 6.89 1.49
C THR A 543 -26.39 7.43 2.82
N THR A 544 -27.64 7.12 3.14
CA THR A 544 -28.33 7.51 4.39
C THR A 544 -29.13 6.34 4.93
N GLY A 545 -29.24 6.25 6.25
CA GLY A 545 -30.13 5.29 6.93
C GLY A 545 -29.77 3.84 6.66
N THR A 546 -28.49 3.54 6.45
CA THR A 546 -28.02 2.18 6.15
C THR A 546 -27.80 1.38 7.41
N VAL A 547 -27.76 0.07 7.22
CA VAL A 547 -27.21 -0.88 8.19
C VAL A 547 -26.21 -1.78 7.47
N LYS A 548 -25.15 -2.21 8.17
CA LYS A 548 -24.16 -3.19 7.68
C LYS A 548 -23.38 -2.74 6.43
N ASN A 549 -22.77 -1.56 6.50
CA ASN A 549 -21.98 -1.00 5.43
C ASN A 549 -20.60 -1.69 5.33
N ARG A 550 -20.19 -2.05 4.12
CA ARG A 550 -18.90 -2.73 3.83
C ARG A 550 -18.19 -2.10 2.66
N VAL A 551 -16.85 -2.17 2.65
CA VAL A 551 -16.03 -1.71 1.53
C VAL A 551 -14.91 -2.71 1.23
N ARG A 552 -14.68 -3.03 -0.05
CA ARG A 552 -13.53 -3.83 -0.53
C ARG A 552 -12.95 -3.24 -1.80
N TYR A 553 -11.64 -3.32 -1.93
CA TYR A 553 -10.95 -2.92 -3.14
C TYR A 553 -10.92 -4.08 -4.15
N ASN A 554 -11.24 -3.77 -5.41
CA ASN A 554 -11.11 -4.70 -6.53
C ASN A 554 -9.92 -4.26 -7.38
N SER A 555 -8.80 -4.97 -7.24
CA SER A 555 -7.53 -4.65 -7.90
C SER A 555 -7.59 -4.79 -9.42
N VAL A 556 -8.39 -5.71 -9.95
CA VAL A 556 -8.55 -5.95 -11.40
C VAL A 556 -9.29 -4.79 -12.07
N LYS A 557 -10.26 -4.23 -11.38
CA LYS A 557 -11.10 -3.14 -11.90
C LYS A 557 -10.62 -1.76 -11.42
N ASN A 558 -9.70 -1.71 -10.47
CA ASN A 558 -9.20 -0.49 -9.83
C ASN A 558 -10.34 0.37 -9.27
N ILE A 559 -11.24 -0.26 -8.54
CA ILE A 559 -12.40 0.36 -7.91
C ILE A 559 -12.57 -0.10 -6.48
N PHE A 560 -13.23 0.72 -5.68
CA PHE A 560 -13.70 0.36 -4.35
C PHE A 560 -15.19 0.02 -4.45
N VAL A 561 -15.55 -1.13 -3.94
CA VAL A 561 -16.94 -1.61 -3.96
C VAL A 561 -17.50 -1.48 -2.55
N THR A 562 -18.66 -0.85 -2.42
CA THR A 562 -19.41 -0.82 -1.18
C THR A 562 -20.67 -1.64 -1.31
N ALA A 563 -21.06 -2.30 -0.20
CA ALA A 563 -22.33 -3.01 -0.10
C ALA A 563 -22.99 -2.68 1.24
N TRP A 564 -24.30 -2.50 1.23
CA TRP A 564 -25.07 -2.16 2.44
C TRP A 564 -26.52 -2.61 2.36
N GLU A 565 -27.18 -2.56 3.50
CA GLU A 565 -28.63 -2.70 3.60
C GLU A 565 -29.28 -1.35 3.92
N SER A 566 -30.42 -1.06 3.30
CA SER A 566 -31.31 0.01 3.72
C SER A 566 -32.74 -0.42 3.51
N SER A 567 -33.56 -0.34 4.54
CA SER A 567 -35.02 -0.70 4.50
C SER A 567 -35.28 -2.10 3.94
N SER A 568 -34.49 -3.08 4.36
CA SER A 568 -34.56 -4.49 3.90
C SER A 568 -34.26 -4.69 2.40
N ILE A 569 -33.54 -3.76 1.79
CA ILE A 569 -33.06 -3.84 0.42
C ILE A 569 -31.54 -3.88 0.46
N PHE A 570 -30.95 -4.82 -0.28
CA PHE A 570 -29.51 -4.87 -0.52
C PHE A 570 -29.11 -3.86 -1.60
N TYR A 571 -28.01 -3.19 -1.37
CA TYR A 571 -27.39 -2.27 -2.33
C TYR A 571 -25.92 -2.57 -2.53
N MET A 572 -25.43 -2.28 -3.72
CA MET A 572 -24.00 -2.30 -4.05
C MET A 572 -23.65 -1.12 -4.97
N LYS A 573 -22.47 -0.56 -4.82
CA LYS A 573 -22.02 0.60 -5.59
C LYS A 573 -20.49 0.55 -5.78
N ALA A 574 -20.03 0.97 -6.96
CA ALA A 574 -18.61 1.18 -7.23
C ALA A 574 -18.20 2.63 -6.96
N HIS A 575 -16.95 2.80 -6.53
CA HIS A 575 -16.31 4.08 -6.30
C HIS A 575 -14.89 4.09 -6.87
N THR A 576 -14.41 5.26 -7.27
CA THR A 576 -12.97 5.49 -7.49
C THR A 576 -12.46 6.51 -6.49
N ILE A 577 -11.21 6.40 -6.11
CA ILE A 577 -10.52 7.38 -5.26
C ILE A 577 -9.32 7.92 -6.06
N ASN A 578 -9.27 9.22 -6.24
CA ASN A 578 -8.16 9.86 -6.95
C ASN A 578 -6.85 9.66 -6.19
N SER A 579 -5.85 9.13 -6.85
CA SER A 579 -4.58 8.78 -6.20
C SER A 579 -3.75 9.98 -5.72
N THR A 580 -4.04 11.19 -6.18
CA THR A 580 -3.33 12.40 -5.75
C THR A 580 -4.11 13.18 -4.70
N THR A 581 -5.39 13.43 -4.95
CA THR A 581 -6.23 14.30 -4.10
C THR A 581 -7.03 13.54 -3.05
N LEU A 582 -7.09 12.21 -3.13
CA LEU A 582 -7.92 11.31 -2.33
C LEU A 582 -9.43 11.61 -2.44
N ALA A 583 -9.83 12.36 -3.46
CA ALA A 583 -11.24 12.65 -3.72
C ALA A 583 -11.97 11.39 -4.20
N VAL A 584 -13.11 11.10 -3.60
CA VAL A 584 -13.95 9.94 -3.91
C VAL A 584 -14.97 10.33 -5.00
N THR A 585 -15.09 9.50 -6.03
CA THR A 585 -16.16 9.58 -7.02
C THR A 585 -17.03 8.33 -6.94
N ALA A 586 -18.33 8.50 -6.83
CA ALA A 586 -19.29 7.40 -6.67
C ALA A 586 -20.05 7.14 -7.97
N GLY A 587 -20.26 5.85 -8.27
CA GLY A 587 -21.18 5.40 -9.32
C GLY A 587 -22.64 5.37 -8.86
N THR A 588 -23.49 4.77 -9.69
CA THR A 588 -24.90 4.56 -9.36
C THR A 588 -25.06 3.26 -8.56
N ALA A 589 -25.84 3.31 -7.48
CA ALA A 589 -26.15 2.13 -6.70
C ALA A 589 -27.09 1.20 -7.47
N VAL A 590 -26.82 -0.09 -7.42
CA VAL A 590 -27.72 -1.15 -7.84
C VAL A 590 -28.31 -1.83 -6.61
N ASN A 591 -29.50 -2.38 -6.71
CA ASN A 591 -30.17 -2.96 -5.57
C ASN A 591 -30.87 -4.29 -5.89
N TRP A 592 -31.09 -5.05 -4.83
CA TRP A 592 -31.87 -6.26 -4.84
C TRP A 592 -32.87 -6.23 -3.68
N ASN A 593 -34.16 -6.15 -4.03
CA ASN A 593 -35.23 -6.16 -3.06
C ASN A 593 -35.72 -7.60 -2.85
N HIS A 594 -35.42 -8.18 -1.71
CA HIS A 594 -35.89 -9.51 -1.33
C HIS A 594 -36.89 -9.49 -0.17
N GLY A 595 -37.23 -8.30 0.35
CA GLY A 595 -38.28 -8.11 1.35
C GLY A 595 -37.95 -8.55 2.77
N MET A 596 -36.70 -8.81 3.08
CA MET A 596 -36.23 -9.27 4.40
C MET A 596 -35.10 -8.39 4.92
N GLY A 597 -35.08 -8.15 6.22
CA GLY A 597 -33.90 -7.57 6.89
C GLY A 597 -32.71 -8.52 6.91
N PHE A 598 -31.50 -8.00 7.03
CA PHE A 598 -30.30 -8.80 7.15
C PHE A 598 -29.83 -8.87 8.61
N ILE A 599 -29.42 -10.04 9.04
CA ILE A 599 -28.68 -10.25 10.30
C ILE A 599 -27.22 -9.92 10.08
N SER A 600 -26.64 -10.37 8.95
CA SER A 600 -25.24 -10.12 8.60
C SER A 600 -25.11 -9.86 7.10
N LEU A 601 -24.13 -9.03 6.74
CA LEU A 601 -23.73 -8.71 5.37
C LEU A 601 -22.22 -8.66 5.32
N ASN A 602 -21.61 -9.44 4.43
CA ASN A 602 -20.19 -9.46 4.16
C ASN A 602 -19.92 -9.20 2.68
N LEU A 603 -18.75 -8.68 2.37
CA LEU A 603 -18.34 -8.32 1.02
C LEU A 603 -16.91 -8.79 0.76
N VAL A 604 -16.71 -9.44 -0.38
CA VAL A 604 -15.38 -9.79 -0.91
C VAL A 604 -15.31 -9.46 -2.39
N THR A 605 -14.11 -9.21 -2.88
CA THR A 605 -13.84 -8.99 -4.31
C THR A 605 -13.01 -10.14 -4.86
N SER A 606 -13.23 -10.46 -6.13
CA SER A 606 -12.50 -11.53 -6.81
C SER A 606 -11.35 -10.99 -7.67
N ASN A 607 -10.33 -11.81 -7.87
CA ASN A 607 -9.25 -11.55 -8.81
C ASN A 607 -9.67 -11.71 -10.30
N GLU A 608 -10.95 -12.01 -10.56
CA GLU A 608 -11.57 -11.98 -11.89
C GLU A 608 -12.32 -10.66 -12.14
N GLY A 609 -12.29 -9.74 -11.20
CA GLY A 609 -12.90 -8.42 -11.31
C GLY A 609 -14.38 -8.36 -10.92
N GLY A 610 -14.90 -9.36 -10.22
CA GLY A 610 -16.25 -9.36 -9.62
C GLY A 610 -16.26 -8.97 -8.15
N ALA A 611 -17.46 -8.90 -7.57
CA ALA A 611 -17.68 -8.82 -6.13
C ALA A 611 -18.79 -9.79 -5.70
N PHE A 612 -18.66 -10.30 -4.49
CA PHE A 612 -19.63 -11.20 -3.87
C PHE A 612 -20.01 -10.69 -2.49
N SER A 613 -21.28 -10.69 -2.20
CA SER A 613 -21.77 -10.41 -0.85
C SER A 613 -22.49 -11.64 -0.30
N VAL A 614 -22.07 -12.09 0.87
CA VAL A 614 -22.74 -13.13 1.64
C VAL A 614 -23.66 -12.43 2.63
N VAL A 615 -24.94 -12.70 2.51
CA VAL A 615 -25.97 -12.08 3.36
C VAL A 615 -26.74 -13.14 4.13
N VAL A 616 -26.99 -12.89 5.40
CA VAL A 616 -27.82 -13.71 6.27
C VAL A 616 -29.10 -12.94 6.56
N GLY A 617 -30.22 -13.49 6.14
CA GLY A 617 -31.53 -12.87 6.32
C GLY A 617 -32.16 -13.15 7.70
N THR A 618 -33.12 -12.30 8.08
CA THR A 618 -33.94 -12.51 9.27
C THR A 618 -34.86 -13.73 9.16
N ASP A 619 -34.97 -14.33 7.98
CA ASP A 619 -35.63 -15.62 7.73
C ASP A 619 -34.70 -16.83 8.01
N ASN A 620 -33.56 -16.61 8.65
CA ASN A 620 -32.54 -17.61 8.97
C ASN A 620 -31.98 -18.35 7.74
N THR A 621 -31.87 -17.66 6.62
CA THR A 621 -31.28 -18.19 5.41
C THR A 621 -30.06 -17.38 4.99
N THR A 622 -29.10 -18.06 4.38
CA THR A 622 -27.90 -17.43 3.82
C THR A 622 -28.02 -17.37 2.31
N ARG A 623 -27.69 -16.23 1.74
CA ARG A 623 -27.70 -15.99 0.28
C ARG A 623 -26.39 -15.36 -0.15
N ILE A 624 -26.09 -15.52 -1.45
CA ILE A 624 -24.93 -14.88 -2.07
C ILE A 624 -25.43 -14.00 -3.20
N VAL A 625 -24.99 -12.74 -3.18
CA VAL A 625 -25.24 -11.75 -4.24
C VAL A 625 -23.93 -11.49 -4.94
N SER A 626 -23.90 -11.60 -6.25
CA SER A 626 -22.72 -11.33 -7.07
C SER A 626 -22.92 -10.13 -7.98
N ALA A 627 -21.83 -9.39 -8.23
CA ALA A 627 -21.81 -8.26 -9.13
C ALA A 627 -20.58 -8.30 -10.04
N SER A 628 -20.74 -7.71 -11.22
CA SER A 628 -19.67 -7.43 -12.17
C SER A 628 -19.57 -5.94 -12.48
N PHE A 629 -18.43 -5.51 -12.99
CA PHE A 629 -18.09 -4.14 -13.28
C PHE A 629 -17.54 -4.00 -14.69
N ALA A 630 -18.00 -2.97 -15.40
CA ALA A 630 -17.69 -2.77 -16.82
C ALA A 630 -16.32 -2.13 -17.03
N GLY A 631 -15.23 -2.84 -17.00
CA GLY A 631 -13.89 -2.30 -17.28
C GLY A 631 -13.21 -1.63 -16.08
N THR A 632 -11.98 -1.20 -16.30
CA THR A 632 -11.14 -0.59 -15.26
C THR A 632 -11.57 0.85 -14.98
N ASN A 633 -11.56 1.26 -13.71
CA ASN A 633 -12.04 2.56 -13.24
C ASN A 633 -13.48 2.89 -13.62
N ASN A 634 -14.27 1.90 -14.01
CA ASN A 634 -15.64 2.11 -14.44
C ASN A 634 -16.59 1.97 -13.25
N LEU A 635 -17.44 2.95 -13.07
CA LEU A 635 -18.38 3.03 -11.95
C LEU A 635 -19.71 2.32 -12.18
N THR A 636 -19.88 1.69 -13.36
CA THR A 636 -21.09 0.93 -13.68
C THR A 636 -21.06 -0.42 -13.00
N THR A 637 -22.02 -0.66 -12.12
CA THR A 637 -22.20 -1.92 -11.40
C THR A 637 -23.37 -2.69 -12.01
N THR A 638 -23.23 -3.99 -12.22
CA THR A 638 -24.29 -4.87 -12.68
C THR A 638 -24.43 -6.06 -11.72
N LEU A 639 -25.62 -6.26 -11.15
CA LEU A 639 -25.88 -7.47 -10.37
C LEU A 639 -26.11 -8.66 -11.31
N ASN A 640 -25.31 -9.70 -11.13
CA ASN A 640 -25.32 -10.88 -12.03
C ASN A 640 -26.21 -12.02 -11.53
N GLY A 641 -26.66 -11.94 -10.32
CA GLY A 641 -27.53 -12.96 -9.73
C GLY A 641 -27.91 -12.59 -8.31
N SER A 642 -29.19 -12.54 -8.09
CA SER A 642 -29.81 -12.55 -6.78
C SER A 642 -30.68 -13.81 -6.75
N SER A 643 -30.15 -14.88 -6.18
CA SER A 643 -30.94 -16.08 -6.01
C SER A 643 -31.90 -15.86 -4.83
N ASN A 644 -33.22 -15.84 -5.10
CA ASN A 644 -34.21 -15.99 -4.05
C ASN A 644 -34.11 -17.37 -3.35
N ASN A 645 -33.37 -18.30 -3.94
CA ASN A 645 -33.12 -19.58 -3.32
C ASN A 645 -32.00 -19.42 -2.27
N PRO A 646 -32.27 -19.78 -1.02
CA PRO A 646 -31.25 -19.77 0.00
C PRO A 646 -30.15 -20.76 -0.35
N VAL A 647 -28.91 -20.31 -0.17
CA VAL A 647 -27.73 -21.15 -0.28
C VAL A 647 -27.75 -22.22 0.82
N CYS A 648 -28.33 -21.84 1.96
CA CYS A 648 -28.49 -22.70 3.09
C CYS A 648 -29.84 -22.37 3.78
N SER A 649 -30.66 -23.38 3.97
CA SER A 649 -31.88 -23.32 4.79
C SER A 649 -31.81 -24.41 5.85
N ASN A 650 -32.31 -24.12 7.07
CA ASN A 650 -32.52 -25.07 8.18
C ASN A 650 -31.43 -25.23 9.23
N TYR A 651 -30.65 -24.23 9.53
CA TYR A 651 -29.79 -24.24 10.73
C TYR A 651 -30.32 -23.28 11.80
N GLY A 652 -31.40 -23.62 12.49
CA GLY A 652 -31.90 -22.84 13.64
C GLY A 652 -31.89 -21.31 13.42
N SER A 653 -31.92 -20.49 14.44
CA SER A 653 -31.68 -19.06 14.29
C SER A 653 -30.24 -18.83 13.83
N VAL A 654 -30.05 -18.50 12.54
CA VAL A 654 -28.75 -18.22 11.95
C VAL A 654 -28.29 -16.86 12.45
N GLY A 655 -27.06 -16.81 12.94
CA GLY A 655 -26.41 -15.57 13.39
C GLY A 655 -25.56 -14.92 12.28
N GLU A 656 -24.45 -14.35 12.68
CA GLU A 656 -23.52 -13.67 11.82
C GLU A 656 -22.78 -14.61 10.86
N ALA A 657 -22.25 -14.06 9.77
CA ALA A 657 -21.37 -14.77 8.85
C ALA A 657 -20.08 -13.99 8.66
N CYS A 658 -19.00 -14.69 8.30
CA CYS A 658 -17.76 -14.11 7.80
C CYS A 658 -17.36 -14.77 6.48
N CYS A 659 -16.60 -14.10 5.64
CA CYS A 659 -16.17 -14.70 4.37
C CYS A 659 -14.85 -14.10 3.87
N VAL A 660 -14.13 -14.92 3.09
CA VAL A 660 -12.95 -14.51 2.34
C VAL A 660 -13.02 -15.05 0.90
N TYR A 661 -12.34 -14.38 -0.01
CA TYR A 661 -12.14 -14.88 -1.36
C TYR A 661 -10.83 -15.66 -1.43
N ILE A 662 -10.88 -16.89 -1.87
CA ILE A 662 -9.73 -17.78 -2.03
C ILE A 662 -9.25 -17.65 -3.48
N ALA A 663 -8.19 -16.89 -3.67
CA ALA A 663 -7.69 -16.55 -5.01
C ALA A 663 -7.26 -17.78 -5.83
N HIS A 664 -6.67 -18.78 -5.17
CA HIS A 664 -6.20 -20.01 -5.79
C HIS A 664 -7.34 -20.82 -6.44
N THR A 665 -8.50 -20.92 -5.80
CA THR A 665 -9.63 -21.70 -6.31
C THR A 665 -10.71 -20.87 -7.00
N GLY A 666 -10.63 -19.54 -6.90
CA GLY A 666 -11.68 -18.64 -7.40
C GLY A 666 -13.00 -18.76 -6.63
N ARG A 667 -12.95 -19.17 -5.36
CA ARG A 667 -14.13 -19.45 -4.52
C ARG A 667 -14.25 -18.45 -3.37
N VAL A 668 -15.48 -18.25 -2.91
CA VAL A 668 -15.75 -17.57 -1.64
C VAL A 668 -15.94 -18.62 -0.55
N LEU A 669 -15.05 -18.62 0.43
CA LEU A 669 -15.24 -19.38 1.66
C LEU A 669 -16.02 -18.54 2.64
N SER A 670 -17.17 -19.03 3.10
CA SER A 670 -17.96 -18.36 4.12
C SER A 670 -18.25 -19.30 5.29
N VAL A 671 -18.18 -18.79 6.48
CA VAL A 671 -18.59 -19.48 7.71
C VAL A 671 -19.76 -18.75 8.32
N VAL A 672 -20.83 -19.48 8.61
CA VAL A 672 -22.07 -18.94 9.16
C VAL A 672 -22.30 -19.48 10.56
N ARG A 673 -22.61 -18.62 11.51
CA ARG A 673 -22.95 -19.00 12.88
C ARG A 673 -24.33 -19.61 12.96
N SER A 674 -24.48 -20.75 13.65
CA SER A 674 -25.77 -21.30 14.02
C SER A 674 -26.24 -20.74 15.38
N GLY A 675 -27.47 -20.24 15.44
CA GLY A 675 -28.03 -19.62 16.65
C GLY A 675 -28.52 -20.57 17.74
N SER A 676 -28.51 -21.87 17.55
CA SER A 676 -29.11 -22.84 18.47
C SER A 676 -28.06 -23.68 19.23
N GLY A 677 -27.13 -23.06 19.93
CA GLY A 677 -26.34 -23.71 21.00
C GLY A 677 -25.40 -24.85 20.62
N SER A 678 -25.52 -25.43 19.46
CA SER A 678 -24.61 -26.43 18.91
C SER A 678 -23.95 -25.82 17.72
N ALA A 679 -22.73 -25.35 17.90
CA ALA A 679 -21.99 -24.67 16.89
C ALA A 679 -21.77 -25.54 15.65
N ALA A 680 -22.57 -25.36 14.64
CA ALA A 680 -22.23 -25.79 13.30
C ALA A 680 -21.86 -24.54 12.51
N GLY A 681 -20.58 -24.26 12.40
CA GLY A 681 -20.08 -23.43 11.32
C GLY A 681 -20.33 -24.18 10.00
N MET A 682 -20.72 -23.49 8.95
CA MET A 682 -20.93 -24.06 7.65
C MET A 682 -19.99 -23.40 6.66
N VAL A 683 -19.22 -24.19 5.94
CA VAL A 683 -18.45 -23.67 4.79
C VAL A 683 -19.36 -23.61 3.59
N LEU A 684 -19.52 -22.40 3.08
CA LEU A 684 -20.17 -22.15 1.81
C LEU A 684 -19.10 -21.82 0.79
N GLY A 685 -18.72 -22.80 -0.04
CA GLY A 685 -17.98 -22.49 -1.26
C GLY A 685 -18.98 -21.98 -2.29
N THR A 686 -18.78 -20.79 -2.85
CA THR A 686 -19.40 -20.50 -4.14
C THR A 686 -18.63 -21.23 -5.18
N ASN A 687 -19.16 -22.34 -5.60
CA ASN A 687 -18.68 -22.94 -6.83
C ASN A 687 -19.37 -22.28 -8.02
N LYS A 688 -18.64 -22.13 -9.06
CA LYS A 688 -19.17 -22.38 -10.39
C LYS A 688 -19.61 -23.84 -10.45
N THR A 689 -20.64 -24.24 -9.72
CA THR A 689 -21.16 -25.57 -9.81
C THR A 689 -22.13 -25.69 -10.91
N THR A 690 -21.89 -26.42 -11.52
CA THR A 690 -22.18 -26.97 -12.76
C THR A 690 -22.95 -28.21 -12.66
N GLN A 691 -24.14 -28.19 -13.16
CA GLN A 691 -24.51 -29.27 -14.00
C GLN A 691 -23.69 -29.06 -15.28
N ALA A 692 -22.59 -29.76 -15.39
CA ALA A 692 -21.78 -29.78 -16.56
C ALA A 692 -22.60 -30.41 -17.67
N THR A 693 -23.20 -29.58 -18.50
CA THR A 693 -23.72 -30.07 -19.78
C THR A 693 -22.57 -29.93 -20.77
N THR A 694 -21.97 -31.04 -21.11
CA THR A 694 -20.96 -31.05 -22.16
C THR A 694 -21.57 -30.61 -23.48
N ASN A 695 -20.81 -29.83 -24.24
CA ASN A 695 -21.18 -29.46 -25.62
C ASN A 695 -20.72 -30.48 -26.68
N VAL A 696 -19.95 -31.51 -26.28
CA VAL A 696 -19.49 -32.54 -27.20
C VAL A 696 -20.50 -33.65 -27.31
N ASP A 697 -20.79 -34.05 -28.55
CA ASP A 697 -21.58 -35.18 -28.95
C ASP A 697 -20.71 -36.16 -29.78
N TYR A 698 -21.18 -37.37 -29.96
CA TYR A 698 -20.46 -38.41 -30.72
C TYR A 698 -20.23 -38.04 -32.21
N LEU A 699 -20.96 -37.05 -32.73
CA LEU A 699 -20.88 -36.62 -34.15
C LEU A 699 -20.26 -35.23 -34.34
N ASN A 700 -20.19 -34.39 -33.34
CA ASN A 700 -19.84 -32.96 -33.53
C ASN A 700 -18.38 -32.62 -33.30
N CYS A 701 -17.58 -33.52 -32.72
CA CYS A 701 -16.14 -33.31 -32.53
C CYS A 701 -15.39 -33.55 -33.83
N ILE A 702 -14.81 -32.50 -34.40
CA ILE A 702 -14.20 -32.53 -35.74
C ILE A 702 -12.67 -32.61 -35.73
N GLY A 703 -12.02 -32.24 -34.66
CA GLY A 703 -10.58 -32.20 -34.61
C GLY A 703 -10.04 -31.42 -33.41
N PHE A 704 -8.84 -30.85 -33.54
CA PHE A 704 -8.13 -30.12 -32.49
C PHE A 704 -7.58 -28.80 -33.03
N ALA A 705 -7.62 -27.75 -32.22
CA ALA A 705 -7.01 -26.49 -32.55
C ALA A 705 -5.49 -26.54 -32.32
N PRO A 706 -4.64 -26.40 -33.36
CA PRO A 706 -3.18 -26.38 -33.16
C PRO A 706 -2.67 -25.14 -32.44
N SER A 707 -3.42 -24.04 -32.51
CA SER A 707 -3.13 -22.77 -31.86
C SER A 707 -4.41 -22.19 -31.26
N ALA A 708 -4.26 -21.25 -30.35
CA ALA A 708 -5.41 -20.55 -29.75
C ALA A 708 -6.14 -19.68 -30.79
N ILE A 709 -7.48 -19.69 -30.76
CA ILE A 709 -8.35 -18.92 -31.66
C ILE A 709 -9.23 -18.02 -30.76
N SER A 710 -9.16 -16.72 -30.98
CA SER A 710 -10.03 -15.76 -30.25
C SER A 710 -11.46 -15.85 -30.76
N ASP A 711 -12.41 -15.50 -29.88
CA ASP A 711 -13.84 -15.45 -30.26
C ASP A 711 -14.08 -14.56 -31.48
N GLY A 712 -14.91 -15.04 -32.39
CA GLY A 712 -15.25 -14.36 -33.65
C GLY A 712 -14.16 -14.42 -34.76
N ASN A 713 -12.95 -14.88 -34.46
CA ASN A 713 -11.87 -14.98 -35.44
C ASN A 713 -11.88 -16.31 -36.16
N THR A 714 -11.37 -16.30 -37.40
CA THR A 714 -11.11 -17.52 -38.17
C THR A 714 -9.80 -18.15 -37.71
N GLY A 715 -9.78 -19.45 -37.47
CA GLY A 715 -8.58 -20.21 -37.13
C GLY A 715 -8.61 -21.60 -37.67
N THR A 716 -7.43 -22.20 -37.80
CA THR A 716 -7.21 -23.54 -38.38
C THR A 716 -7.48 -24.61 -37.34
N ILE A 717 -8.22 -25.63 -37.72
CA ILE A 717 -8.49 -26.84 -36.95
C ILE A 717 -7.83 -28.04 -37.67
N ASN A 718 -7.04 -28.80 -36.94
CA ASN A 718 -6.44 -30.03 -37.39
C ASN A 718 -7.47 -31.17 -37.34
N LEU A 719 -7.71 -31.81 -38.45
CA LEU A 719 -8.67 -32.91 -38.62
C LEU A 719 -7.99 -34.30 -38.52
N ASP A 720 -8.73 -35.33 -38.78
CA ASP A 720 -8.27 -36.73 -38.77
C ASP A 720 -7.01 -36.96 -39.63
N GLY A 721 -6.06 -37.74 -39.11
CA GLY A 721 -4.77 -38.01 -39.76
C GLY A 721 -3.70 -36.97 -39.48
N ASN A 722 -4.05 -35.80 -38.93
CA ASN A 722 -3.11 -34.78 -38.53
C ASN A 722 -2.60 -35.01 -37.09
N THR A 723 -1.63 -34.23 -36.66
CA THR A 723 -1.14 -34.28 -35.29
C THR A 723 -1.49 -33.00 -34.56
N VAL A 724 -1.65 -33.09 -33.25
CA VAL A 724 -1.73 -31.95 -32.36
C VAL A 724 -0.65 -32.06 -31.26
N ASP A 725 0.10 -31.00 -31.12
CA ASP A 725 1.04 -30.79 -30.03
C ASP A 725 0.33 -30.12 -28.84
N ASN A 726 1.06 -29.71 -27.82
CA ASN A 726 0.52 -29.05 -26.61
C ASN A 726 -0.43 -29.93 -25.77
N GLN A 727 -0.23 -31.23 -25.80
CA GLN A 727 -0.83 -32.18 -24.87
C GLN A 727 0.07 -32.33 -23.63
N SER A 728 -0.43 -32.96 -22.57
CA SER A 728 0.36 -33.30 -21.37
C SER A 728 -0.10 -34.63 -20.79
N GLY A 729 0.81 -35.34 -20.15
CA GLY A 729 0.50 -36.56 -19.40
C GLY A 729 0.09 -37.75 -20.27
N LEU A 730 0.33 -37.75 -21.58
CA LEU A 730 0.01 -38.86 -22.45
C LEU A 730 1.08 -39.96 -22.34
N THR A 731 0.65 -41.22 -22.53
CA THR A 731 1.53 -42.35 -22.68
C THR A 731 1.61 -42.72 -24.15
N ALA A 732 2.80 -42.74 -24.71
CA ALA A 732 3.01 -43.10 -26.13
C ALA A 732 2.39 -44.47 -26.48
N ALA A 733 1.89 -44.61 -27.69
CA ALA A 733 1.17 -45.78 -28.20
C ALA A 733 -0.14 -46.13 -27.48
N THR A 734 -0.67 -45.21 -26.65
CA THR A 734 -1.95 -45.35 -25.98
C THR A 734 -3.03 -44.55 -26.71
N ARG A 735 -4.22 -45.14 -26.86
CA ARG A 735 -5.38 -44.45 -27.43
C ARG A 735 -6.08 -43.61 -26.36
N TYR A 736 -6.41 -42.38 -26.74
CA TYR A 736 -7.14 -41.42 -25.92
C TYR A 736 -8.43 -40.97 -26.60
N TYR A 737 -9.42 -40.65 -25.79
CA TYR A 737 -10.73 -40.17 -26.21
C TYR A 737 -11.01 -38.82 -25.59
N VAL A 738 -11.67 -37.93 -26.32
CA VAL A 738 -12.12 -36.63 -25.83
C VAL A 738 -13.17 -36.85 -24.76
N GLN A 739 -12.97 -36.20 -23.61
CA GLN A 739 -13.87 -36.22 -22.46
C GLN A 739 -14.82 -35.03 -22.47
N SER A 740 -15.80 -35.04 -21.58
CA SER A 740 -16.84 -34.00 -21.44
C SER A 740 -16.28 -32.59 -21.24
N ASP A 741 -15.18 -32.46 -20.52
CA ASP A 741 -14.49 -31.20 -20.20
C ASP A 741 -13.44 -30.80 -21.27
N GLY A 742 -13.32 -31.55 -22.34
CA GLY A 742 -12.30 -31.35 -23.38
C GLY A 742 -10.90 -31.84 -22.99
N SER A 743 -10.76 -32.61 -21.91
CA SER A 743 -9.53 -33.37 -21.60
C SER A 743 -9.47 -34.66 -22.45
N LEU A 744 -8.35 -35.38 -22.34
CA LEU A 744 -8.15 -36.67 -23.00
C LEU A 744 -8.09 -37.78 -21.94
N GLY A 745 -8.95 -38.79 -22.07
CA GLY A 745 -9.00 -39.96 -21.20
C GLY A 745 -8.84 -41.26 -21.97
N THR A 746 -8.46 -42.34 -21.32
CA THR A 746 -8.26 -43.66 -21.91
C THR A 746 -9.56 -44.46 -22.12
N SER A 747 -10.66 -43.97 -21.55
CA SER A 747 -12.00 -44.56 -21.68
C SER A 747 -12.92 -43.64 -22.46
N GLN A 748 -13.82 -44.21 -23.24
CA GLN A 748 -14.89 -43.45 -23.89
C GLN A 748 -15.90 -42.95 -22.85
N PHE A 749 -16.48 -41.77 -23.06
CA PHE A 749 -17.60 -41.30 -22.27
C PHE A 749 -18.85 -41.12 -23.15
N ALA A 750 -20.03 -41.15 -22.59
CA ALA A 750 -21.28 -40.85 -23.28
C ALA A 750 -21.42 -39.32 -23.44
N GLY A 751 -21.45 -38.88 -24.72
CA GLY A 751 -21.67 -37.45 -25.06
C GLY A 751 -23.08 -36.98 -24.77
N ALA A 752 -23.39 -35.72 -25.14
CA ALA A 752 -24.66 -35.07 -24.89
C ALA A 752 -25.88 -35.83 -25.43
N GLY A 753 -25.73 -36.62 -26.50
CA GLY A 753 -26.77 -37.47 -27.08
C GLY A 753 -26.84 -38.89 -26.49
N GLY A 754 -26.09 -39.21 -25.45
CA GLY A 754 -26.05 -40.55 -24.82
C GLY A 754 -25.21 -41.60 -25.53
N ALA A 755 -24.66 -41.32 -26.72
CA ALA A 755 -23.73 -42.19 -27.43
C ALA A 755 -22.27 -41.90 -27.06
N ASN A 756 -21.42 -42.91 -27.12
CA ASN A 756 -20.01 -42.77 -26.78
C ASN A 756 -19.24 -41.90 -27.79
N VAL A 757 -18.51 -40.90 -27.27
CA VAL A 757 -17.60 -40.07 -28.05
C VAL A 757 -16.38 -40.90 -28.44
N LYS A 758 -16.21 -41.12 -29.77
CA LYS A 758 -15.11 -41.92 -30.32
C LYS A 758 -13.93 -41.06 -30.77
N SER A 759 -14.10 -39.74 -30.87
CA SER A 759 -13.06 -38.80 -31.28
C SER A 759 -11.94 -38.73 -30.26
N GLY A 760 -10.73 -38.58 -30.74
CA GLY A 760 -9.52 -38.51 -29.89
C GLY A 760 -8.29 -38.81 -30.73
N GLY A 761 -7.46 -39.79 -30.31
CA GLY A 761 -6.28 -40.14 -31.09
C GLY A 761 -5.35 -41.16 -30.44
N MET A 762 -4.22 -41.38 -31.08
CA MET A 762 -3.13 -42.20 -30.58
C MET A 762 -2.00 -41.29 -30.12
N ALA A 763 -1.56 -41.44 -28.91
CA ALA A 763 -0.43 -40.68 -28.40
C ALA A 763 0.88 -41.11 -29.08
N LEU A 764 1.58 -40.17 -29.69
CA LEU A 764 2.91 -40.35 -30.27
C LEU A 764 4.01 -40.07 -29.27
N SER A 765 3.74 -39.23 -28.30
CA SER A 765 4.62 -38.88 -27.15
C SER A 765 3.79 -38.37 -25.97
N ALA A 766 4.42 -38.01 -24.89
CA ALA A 766 3.75 -37.40 -23.74
C ALA A 766 3.03 -36.07 -24.06
N THR A 767 3.38 -35.43 -25.20
CA THR A 767 2.89 -34.09 -25.55
C THR A 767 2.27 -34.03 -26.96
N LYS A 768 2.24 -35.15 -27.70
CA LYS A 768 1.80 -35.18 -29.09
C LYS A 768 0.79 -36.30 -29.36
N LEU A 769 -0.33 -35.95 -29.99
CA LEU A 769 -1.40 -36.87 -30.37
C LEU A 769 -1.57 -36.91 -31.88
N LEU A 770 -1.64 -38.10 -32.47
CA LEU A 770 -2.14 -38.31 -33.83
C LEU A 770 -3.66 -38.36 -33.77
N ILE A 771 -4.32 -37.41 -34.39
CA ILE A 771 -5.78 -37.28 -34.37
C ILE A 771 -6.43 -38.44 -35.12
N ARG A 772 -7.44 -39.03 -34.51
CA ARG A 772 -8.32 -40.03 -35.10
C ARG A 772 -9.76 -39.67 -34.74
N ALA A 773 -10.43 -38.96 -35.61
CA ALA A 773 -11.86 -38.73 -35.56
C ALA A 773 -12.55 -39.90 -36.29
N SER A 774 -12.98 -40.91 -35.56
CA SER A 774 -13.74 -41.96 -36.17
C SER A 774 -15.19 -41.52 -36.34
N TYR A 775 -15.58 -41.15 -37.54
CA TYR A 775 -16.99 -41.22 -37.90
C TYR A 775 -17.43 -42.69 -37.78
N ALA A 776 -18.56 -42.89 -37.16
CA ALA A 776 -19.10 -44.21 -36.86
C ALA A 776 -19.16 -45.10 -38.13
N GLU A 777 -18.77 -46.35 -37.98
CA GLU A 777 -19.43 -47.41 -38.71
C GLU A 777 -20.80 -47.67 -38.14
#